data_50e82b0249858bc71b3931d15888ce7a
#
_entry.id   50e82b0249858bc71b3931d15888ce7a
#
_cell.length_a   1.000
_cell.length_b   1.000
_cell.length_c   1.000
_cell.angle_alpha   90.00
_cell.angle_beta   90.00
_cell.angle_gamma   90.00
#
_symmetry.space_group_name_H-M   'P 1'
#
loop_
_entity.id
_entity.type
_entity.pdbx_description
1 polymer ?
#
loop_
_entity_poly.entity_id
_entity_poly.type
_entity_poly.pdbx_seq_one_letter_code
_entity_poly.pdbx_strand_id
1 'polypeptide(L)'
;MKNSILILILFSLQFSFAQESVSISGFVSGEGKKIQAANVRLLGTNQKTVTDSLGFYSLENVTIGDYKIQVTSIGFKTITQKISILNKQNISQDFELEDNQNQLNEVVVSGTLKAVKRLESAVPVEVYSTVFFKKNPTASIYEALQNINGVRPQLNCGVCNTGDIHINGLEGPYTLILIDGMPIVSSLSTVYGLSGIPNSLVERIEIVKGPASSLYGSEAVGGLINIITKNPTNAPVFSADYFTTSYFESNLDLGMKFNVGKKATSLLGVNYFNYDQVIDKDKDNFTDVTLSERISVFNKWNFRRNNNRLFTIAARGMYEDRWGGDVRWEKKYRGGDEIYGESIYTKRGELIGSYQLPFEEKLMLSFSGNVHYQDSRYGTTSYIANQKIGFLQLTWDKKIGRNDLLAGIANRYSYYDDNTTATKEAESTWLPGIFVQDEITLSPKSQILLGMRYDYNSIHGSIFTPRFAYRWKKNENTIFRFNAGTGFRVVNLFTEDHAALTGSRDVVIKSDLKPEQSINANLNYIQKINFTNGTFIGIETTAFYTRFSNKIISDYETDPNKIIYDNINGYAISQGISTNVDVNFPTGLKLILGATVLDNKNVENGISERPFLTENFTATWSISYKIESLNLLMDYTGNVYSPMKLPLLSEYDPRSPKSPWYSIQNIQFTYSGWKDFEIYAGIKNLLNFTPKQNNPFLISRTNDPFDKNVQISDGTSVGIHGKVVPQGQVVDTPDNPYGLTFDTTYVYGQNQTIRGFFGLRYTLR
;
A
#
# COMPACT_ATOMS: atom_id res chain seq x y z
N MET A 1 4.11 -80.39 44.12
CA MET A 1 4.81 -80.35 42.86
C MET A 1 3.92 -79.90 41.62
N LYS A 2 2.61 -79.73 41.73
CA LYS A 2 1.76 -79.32 40.61
C LYS A 2 1.60 -77.80 40.46
N ASN A 3 1.91 -77.00 41.45
CA ASN A 3 1.75 -75.54 41.40
C ASN A 3 3.02 -74.82 40.99
N SER A 4 4.18 -75.45 40.97
CA SER A 4 5.44 -74.84 40.56
C SER A 4 5.68 -74.86 39.00
N ILE A 5 4.97 -75.79 38.33
CA ILE A 5 5.07 -75.90 36.84
C ILE A 5 4.17 -74.82 36.14
N LEU A 6 3.05 -74.44 36.78
CA LEU A 6 2.17 -73.43 36.26
C LEU A 6 2.78 -71.98 36.29
N ILE A 7 3.63 -71.70 37.29
CA ILE A 7 4.34 -70.43 37.43
C ILE A 7 5.49 -70.34 36.44
N LEU A 8 6.12 -71.48 36.09
CA LEU A 8 7.21 -71.45 35.05
C LEU A 8 6.66 -71.30 33.64
N ILE A 9 5.47 -71.75 33.31
CA ILE A 9 4.79 -71.59 32.05
C ILE A 9 4.22 -70.19 31.90
N LEU A 10 3.83 -69.50 32.97
CA LEU A 10 3.39 -68.08 32.92
C LEU A 10 4.59 -67.11 32.81
N PHE A 11 5.80 -67.49 33.18
CA PHE A 11 7.01 -66.71 33.05
C PHE A 11 7.70 -66.83 31.66
N SER A 12 7.37 -67.87 30.89
CA SER A 12 7.92 -68.10 29.55
C SER A 12 7.10 -67.47 28.43
N LEU A 13 5.96 -66.75 28.71
CA LEU A 13 5.12 -66.09 27.75
C LEU A 13 5.34 -64.56 27.67
N GLN A 14 6.31 -64.03 28.41
CA GLN A 14 6.82 -62.65 28.15
C GLN A 14 7.92 -62.68 27.07
N PHE A 15 7.67 -63.26 25.92
CA PHE A 15 8.39 -62.86 24.73
C PHE A 15 7.97 -61.42 24.43
N SER A 16 8.73 -60.47 24.97
CA SER A 16 8.75 -59.12 24.44
C SER A 16 9.02 -59.20 22.93
N PHE A 17 8.01 -58.98 22.13
CA PHE A 17 8.25 -58.55 20.75
C PHE A 17 9.04 -57.24 20.85
N ALA A 18 10.37 -57.32 20.85
CA ALA A 18 11.20 -56.20 20.58
C ALA A 18 10.79 -55.73 19.15
N GLN A 19 9.99 -54.71 19.10
CA GLN A 19 9.63 -54.06 17.86
C GLN A 19 10.93 -53.50 17.33
N GLU A 20 11.55 -54.22 16.39
CA GLU A 20 12.82 -53.84 15.77
C GLU A 20 12.59 -52.57 14.99
N SER A 21 13.12 -51.48 15.50
CA SER A 21 12.96 -50.14 15.03
C SER A 21 14.24 -49.66 14.35
N VAL A 22 14.09 -48.89 13.28
CA VAL A 22 15.16 -48.25 12.50
C VAL A 22 15.27 -46.80 12.94
N SER A 23 16.48 -46.23 12.96
CA SER A 23 16.65 -44.80 13.12
C SER A 23 16.95 -44.12 11.76
N ILE A 24 16.39 -42.92 11.57
CA ILE A 24 16.74 -42.02 10.48
C ILE A 24 17.46 -40.84 11.10
N SER A 25 18.72 -40.63 10.73
CA SER A 25 19.52 -39.53 11.25
C SER A 25 20.27 -38.79 10.13
N GLY A 26 20.74 -37.60 10.40
CA GLY A 26 21.50 -36.81 9.44
C GLY A 26 21.67 -35.37 9.89
N PHE A 27 22.16 -34.56 9.00
CA PHE A 27 22.40 -33.13 9.25
C PHE A 27 21.50 -32.28 8.38
N VAL A 28 21.02 -31.17 8.95
CA VAL A 28 20.33 -30.11 8.21
C VAL A 28 21.27 -28.91 8.11
N SER A 29 21.53 -28.49 6.88
CA SER A 29 22.34 -27.31 6.55
C SER A 29 21.57 -26.37 5.61
N GLY A 30 22.01 -25.12 5.52
CA GLY A 30 21.53 -24.15 4.55
C GLY A 30 22.58 -23.04 4.38
N GLU A 31 22.81 -22.58 3.16
CA GLU A 31 23.88 -21.62 2.80
C GLU A 31 25.27 -22.00 3.38
N GLY A 32 25.58 -23.30 3.42
CA GLY A 32 26.85 -23.81 3.94
C GLY A 32 26.97 -23.76 5.48
N LYS A 33 25.92 -23.41 6.23
CA LYS A 33 25.89 -23.39 7.70
C LYS A 33 24.97 -24.48 8.24
N LYS A 34 25.31 -25.04 9.40
CA LYS A 34 24.47 -25.99 10.13
C LYS A 34 23.26 -25.25 10.73
N ILE A 35 22.06 -25.81 10.58
CA ILE A 35 20.82 -25.20 11.05
C ILE A 35 20.39 -25.85 12.34
N GLN A 36 20.38 -25.08 13.44
CA GLN A 36 19.82 -25.47 14.73
C GLN A 36 18.31 -25.29 14.76
N ALA A 37 17.58 -26.15 15.47
CA ALA A 37 16.12 -26.10 15.66
C ALA A 37 15.31 -26.22 14.35
N ALA A 38 15.85 -26.86 13.31
CA ALA A 38 15.07 -27.28 12.17
C ALA A 38 14.15 -28.44 12.57
N ASN A 39 12.86 -28.33 12.21
CA ASN A 39 11.88 -29.40 12.46
C ASN A 39 11.99 -30.49 11.41
N VAL A 40 12.17 -31.73 11.82
CA VAL A 40 12.18 -32.91 10.96
C VAL A 40 11.04 -33.84 11.36
N ARG A 41 10.14 -34.15 10.44
CA ARG A 41 8.98 -35.02 10.73
C ARG A 41 8.68 -36.00 9.60
N LEU A 42 8.15 -37.17 9.93
CA LEU A 42 7.60 -38.12 8.98
C LEU A 42 6.09 -37.84 8.83
N LEU A 43 5.68 -37.41 7.63
CA LEU A 43 4.28 -37.11 7.34
C LEU A 43 3.42 -38.38 7.42
N GLY A 44 2.25 -38.25 8.05
CA GLY A 44 1.32 -39.35 8.30
C GLY A 44 1.64 -40.16 9.54
N THR A 45 2.65 -39.77 10.36
CA THR A 45 3.01 -40.39 11.63
C THR A 45 3.16 -39.35 12.73
N ASN A 46 3.34 -39.79 13.98
CA ASN A 46 3.67 -38.94 15.12
C ASN A 46 5.18 -38.71 15.30
N GLN A 47 6.02 -39.23 14.40
CA GLN A 47 7.47 -39.14 14.46
C GLN A 47 7.96 -37.76 14.05
N LYS A 48 8.56 -37.04 15.00
CA LYS A 48 9.15 -35.71 14.80
C LYS A 48 10.32 -35.48 15.75
N THR A 49 11.28 -34.68 15.30
CA THR A 49 12.42 -34.23 16.09
C THR A 49 12.84 -32.83 15.65
N VAL A 50 13.79 -32.23 16.35
CA VAL A 50 14.43 -30.96 15.97
C VAL A 50 15.93 -31.14 15.94
N THR A 51 16.61 -30.39 15.08
CA THR A 51 18.08 -30.42 14.98
C THR A 51 18.72 -29.74 16.20
N ASP A 52 19.84 -30.30 16.66
CA ASP A 52 20.70 -29.74 17.72
C ASP A 52 21.52 -28.54 17.23
N SER A 53 22.43 -28.05 18.08
CA SER A 53 23.33 -26.91 17.77
C SER A 53 24.30 -27.17 16.62
N LEU A 54 24.55 -28.43 16.27
CA LEU A 54 25.38 -28.87 15.17
C LEU A 54 24.55 -29.20 13.92
N GLY A 55 23.23 -28.96 13.93
CA GLY A 55 22.33 -29.30 12.86
C GLY A 55 22.01 -30.78 12.73
N PHE A 56 22.38 -31.61 13.72
CA PHE A 56 22.12 -33.05 13.70
C PHE A 56 20.69 -33.35 14.17
N TYR A 57 20.06 -34.35 13.53
CA TYR A 57 18.75 -34.87 13.94
C TYR A 57 18.74 -36.40 13.99
N SER A 58 17.91 -36.99 14.83
CA SER A 58 17.61 -38.42 14.86
C SER A 58 16.11 -38.64 15.09
N LEU A 59 15.50 -39.45 14.23
CA LEU A 59 14.14 -40.01 14.37
C LEU A 59 14.31 -41.50 14.72
N GLU A 60 13.99 -41.85 15.94
CA GLU A 60 14.16 -43.22 16.44
C GLU A 60 12.83 -43.98 16.37
N ASN A 61 12.91 -45.32 16.37
CA ASN A 61 11.74 -46.21 16.40
C ASN A 61 10.81 -46.05 15.17
N VAL A 62 11.41 -45.86 14.00
CA VAL A 62 10.66 -45.79 12.72
C VAL A 62 10.44 -47.24 12.23
N THR A 63 9.20 -47.54 11.82
CA THR A 63 8.85 -48.84 11.25
C THR A 63 9.22 -48.94 9.78
N ILE A 64 9.37 -50.16 9.26
CA ILE A 64 9.61 -50.42 7.84
C ILE A 64 8.40 -49.89 7.02
N GLY A 65 8.62 -49.19 5.93
CA GLY A 65 7.58 -48.61 5.08
C GLY A 65 8.04 -47.45 4.22
N ASP A 66 7.13 -46.93 3.40
CA ASP A 66 7.35 -45.75 2.57
C ASP A 66 6.78 -44.52 3.27
N TYR A 67 7.64 -43.51 3.41
CA TYR A 67 7.32 -42.26 4.11
C TYR A 67 7.65 -41.04 3.26
N LYS A 68 7.12 -39.90 3.67
CA LYS A 68 7.61 -38.58 3.26
C LYS A 68 8.22 -37.90 4.49
N ILE A 69 9.51 -37.66 4.46
CA ILE A 69 10.21 -36.86 5.46
C ILE A 69 10.13 -35.40 5.07
N GLN A 70 9.68 -34.56 5.98
CA GLN A 70 9.59 -33.12 5.78
C GLN A 70 10.51 -32.41 6.75
N VAL A 71 11.32 -31.50 6.19
CA VAL A 71 12.22 -30.64 6.97
C VAL A 71 11.79 -29.19 6.78
N THR A 72 11.57 -28.52 7.91
CA THR A 72 11.18 -27.10 7.95
C THR A 72 12.09 -26.33 8.90
N SER A 73 12.55 -25.18 8.48
CA SER A 73 13.26 -24.23 9.34
C SER A 73 12.87 -22.80 8.96
N ILE A 74 12.95 -21.91 9.94
CA ILE A 74 12.64 -20.50 9.73
C ILE A 74 13.69 -19.88 8.84
N GLY A 75 13.26 -19.17 7.82
CA GLY A 75 14.15 -18.58 6.82
C GLY A 75 14.51 -19.52 5.66
N PHE A 76 14.05 -20.77 5.67
CA PHE A 76 14.36 -21.74 4.63
C PHE A 76 13.11 -22.33 3.97
N LYS A 77 13.23 -22.70 2.70
CA LYS A 77 12.15 -23.42 2.00
C LYS A 77 11.96 -24.80 2.62
N THR A 78 10.71 -25.21 2.79
CA THR A 78 10.37 -26.54 3.24
C THR A 78 10.79 -27.58 2.20
N ILE A 79 11.58 -28.56 2.58
CA ILE A 79 11.87 -29.74 1.77
C ILE A 79 10.97 -30.88 2.21
N THR A 80 10.38 -31.57 1.23
CA THR A 80 9.66 -32.83 1.46
C THR A 80 10.19 -33.86 0.48
N GLN A 81 10.78 -34.95 1.01
CA GLN A 81 11.40 -36.02 0.24
C GLN A 81 10.80 -37.36 0.57
N LYS A 82 10.61 -38.22 -0.42
CA LYS A 82 10.22 -39.61 -0.19
C LYS A 82 11.39 -40.40 0.36
N ILE A 83 11.15 -41.24 1.34
CA ILE A 83 12.13 -42.16 1.94
C ILE A 83 11.48 -43.53 2.10
N SER A 84 12.15 -44.57 1.61
CA SER A 84 11.69 -45.94 1.70
C SER A 84 12.60 -46.72 2.65
N ILE A 85 12.03 -47.27 3.71
CA ILE A 85 12.73 -48.10 4.70
C ILE A 85 12.42 -49.55 4.32
N LEU A 86 13.36 -50.17 3.61
CA LEU A 86 13.17 -51.51 3.05
C LEU A 86 13.75 -52.63 3.91
N ASN A 87 14.70 -52.29 4.82
CA ASN A 87 15.41 -53.26 5.66
C ASN A 87 15.72 -52.64 7.02
N LYS A 88 16.29 -53.44 7.94
CA LYS A 88 16.60 -53.08 9.33
C LYS A 88 17.89 -52.25 9.52
N GLN A 89 18.30 -51.49 8.51
CA GLN A 89 19.49 -50.65 8.62
C GLN A 89 19.11 -49.20 8.90
N ASN A 90 19.89 -48.55 9.78
CA ASN A 90 19.76 -47.14 10.04
C ASN A 90 20.06 -46.34 8.76
N ILE A 91 19.27 -45.32 8.52
CA ILE A 91 19.35 -44.50 7.32
C ILE A 91 20.00 -43.16 7.70
N SER A 92 21.04 -42.78 6.95
CA SER A 92 21.61 -41.43 7.02
C SER A 92 21.09 -40.61 5.85
N GLN A 93 20.42 -39.49 6.18
CA GLN A 93 19.84 -38.59 5.17
C GLN A 93 20.12 -37.14 5.58
N ASP A 94 20.99 -36.47 4.82
CA ASP A 94 21.27 -35.05 4.99
C ASP A 94 20.31 -34.21 4.16
N PHE A 95 20.01 -32.99 4.64
CA PHE A 95 19.20 -32.00 3.96
C PHE A 95 19.94 -30.68 3.85
N GLU A 96 20.00 -30.13 2.64
CA GLU A 96 20.43 -28.78 2.41
C GLU A 96 19.19 -27.92 2.06
N LEU A 97 18.81 -27.05 2.97
CA LEU A 97 17.66 -26.17 2.81
C LEU A 97 18.08 -24.96 1.99
N GLU A 98 17.29 -24.66 0.96
CA GLU A 98 17.40 -23.40 0.26
C GLU A 98 16.80 -22.29 1.11
N ASP A 99 17.43 -21.11 1.09
CA ASP A 99 16.90 -19.92 1.77
C ASP A 99 15.47 -19.63 1.29
N ASN A 100 14.55 -19.52 2.24
CA ASN A 100 13.21 -19.07 1.95
C ASN A 100 13.23 -17.55 1.91
N GLN A 101 13.46 -16.98 0.74
CA GLN A 101 13.55 -15.53 0.49
C GLN A 101 12.31 -14.72 0.91
N ASN A 102 11.41 -15.29 1.68
CA ASN A 102 10.21 -14.61 2.15
C ASN A 102 10.49 -13.80 3.41
N GLN A 103 10.51 -12.49 3.26
CA GLN A 103 10.39 -11.37 4.21
C GLN A 103 11.67 -10.83 4.87
N LEU A 104 12.74 -11.58 5.15
CA LEU A 104 13.88 -11.02 5.88
C LEU A 104 15.14 -10.79 5.03
N ASN A 105 15.27 -11.49 3.90
CA ASN A 105 16.36 -11.31 2.94
C ASN A 105 15.89 -10.66 1.62
N GLU A 106 14.70 -10.07 1.62
CA GLU A 106 14.18 -9.38 0.43
C GLU A 106 15.13 -8.27 -0.02
N VAL A 107 15.39 -8.23 -1.31
CA VAL A 107 16.14 -7.16 -1.94
C VAL A 107 15.22 -5.98 -2.16
N VAL A 108 15.59 -4.81 -1.66
CA VAL A 108 14.87 -3.55 -1.80
C VAL A 108 15.67 -2.56 -2.62
N VAL A 109 14.99 -1.67 -3.31
CA VAL A 109 15.62 -0.64 -4.15
C VAL A 109 15.22 0.78 -3.73
N SER A 110 14.07 0.93 -3.08
CA SER A 110 13.44 2.25 -2.82
C SER A 110 14.19 3.11 -1.82
N GLY A 111 14.95 2.53 -0.92
CA GLY A 111 15.68 3.28 0.11
C GLY A 111 16.88 4.03 -0.40
N THR A 112 17.62 3.48 -1.38
CA THR A 112 18.94 3.95 -1.81
C THR A 112 19.13 3.99 -3.33
N LEU A 113 18.09 3.68 -4.13
CA LEU A 113 18.16 3.46 -5.59
C LEU A 113 19.11 2.33 -6.01
N LYS A 114 19.58 1.53 -5.06
CA LYS A 114 20.42 0.35 -5.27
C LYS A 114 19.73 -0.89 -4.73
N ALA A 115 19.94 -2.01 -5.40
CA ALA A 115 19.44 -3.30 -4.93
C ALA A 115 20.26 -3.77 -3.73
N VAL A 116 19.69 -3.70 -2.53
CA VAL A 116 20.32 -4.09 -1.27
C VAL A 116 19.38 -5.00 -0.47
N LYS A 117 19.93 -5.89 0.37
CA LYS A 117 19.09 -6.64 1.31
C LYS A 117 18.41 -5.68 2.27
N ARG A 118 17.11 -5.86 2.54
CA ARG A 118 16.30 -4.98 3.42
C ARG A 118 16.98 -4.66 4.74
N LEU A 119 17.61 -5.66 5.38
CA LEU A 119 18.30 -5.48 6.65
C LEU A 119 19.65 -4.75 6.53
N GLU A 120 20.23 -4.72 5.34
CA GLU A 120 21.49 -4.03 5.05
C GLU A 120 21.25 -2.58 4.59
N SER A 121 20.05 -2.24 4.18
CA SER A 121 19.68 -0.85 3.83
C SER A 121 19.88 0.08 5.03
N ALA A 122 20.52 1.22 4.81
CA ALA A 122 20.63 2.28 5.80
C ALA A 122 19.29 2.96 6.09
N VAL A 123 18.36 2.87 5.15
CA VAL A 123 17.01 3.44 5.21
C VAL A 123 16.00 2.34 5.48
N PRO A 124 15.05 2.49 6.42
CA PRO A 124 13.97 1.54 6.62
C PRO A 124 13.10 1.43 5.37
N VAL A 125 12.87 0.21 4.91
CA VAL A 125 11.94 -0.10 3.81
C VAL A 125 11.03 -1.23 4.26
N GLU A 126 9.73 -0.97 4.28
CA GLU A 126 8.74 -2.02 4.48
C GLU A 126 8.45 -2.69 3.14
N VAL A 127 8.23 -4.00 3.15
CA VAL A 127 7.96 -4.78 1.94
C VAL A 127 6.72 -5.63 2.13
N TYR A 128 5.81 -5.53 1.18
CA TYR A 128 4.57 -6.30 1.15
C TYR A 128 4.48 -7.08 -0.16
N SER A 129 4.54 -8.40 -0.06
CA SER A 129 4.47 -9.30 -1.22
C SER A 129 3.04 -9.50 -1.70
N THR A 130 2.88 -10.08 -2.90
CA THR A 130 1.55 -10.43 -3.43
C THR A 130 0.77 -11.38 -2.52
N VAL A 131 1.45 -12.22 -1.71
CA VAL A 131 0.79 -13.09 -0.73
C VAL A 131 0.02 -12.28 0.32
N PHE A 132 0.55 -11.12 0.72
CA PHE A 132 -0.15 -10.22 1.66
C PHE A 132 -1.45 -9.69 1.05
N PHE A 133 -1.42 -9.23 -0.21
CA PHE A 133 -2.60 -8.66 -0.88
C PHE A 133 -3.65 -9.70 -1.27
N LYS A 134 -3.24 -10.96 -1.49
CA LYS A 134 -4.17 -12.07 -1.75
C LYS A 134 -5.12 -12.40 -0.59
N LYS A 135 -4.81 -11.97 0.64
CA LYS A 135 -5.61 -12.23 1.85
C LYS A 135 -6.89 -11.41 1.91
N ASN A 136 -6.95 -10.31 1.17
CA ASN A 136 -8.12 -9.44 1.04
C ASN A 136 -8.16 -8.94 -0.41
N PRO A 137 -8.80 -9.67 -1.33
CA PRO A 137 -8.83 -9.32 -2.74
C PRO A 137 -9.56 -8.00 -2.96
N THR A 138 -8.95 -7.09 -3.71
CA THR A 138 -9.46 -5.76 -4.02
C THR A 138 -9.38 -5.47 -5.50
N ALA A 139 -10.24 -4.59 -6.00
CA ALA A 139 -10.27 -4.20 -7.40
C ALA A 139 -9.12 -3.24 -7.78
N SER A 140 -8.44 -2.67 -6.78
CA SER A 140 -7.34 -1.73 -6.99
C SER A 140 -6.26 -1.85 -5.93
N ILE A 141 -5.04 -1.44 -6.27
CA ILE A 141 -3.93 -1.33 -5.29
C ILE A 141 -4.26 -0.28 -4.23
N TYR A 142 -4.97 0.79 -4.58
CA TYR A 142 -5.42 1.81 -3.63
C TYR A 142 -6.15 1.18 -2.43
N GLU A 143 -7.16 0.36 -2.69
CA GLU A 143 -7.91 -0.32 -1.62
C GLU A 143 -7.05 -1.36 -0.88
N ALA A 144 -6.13 -2.04 -1.57
CA ALA A 144 -5.27 -3.06 -0.98
C ALA A 144 -4.36 -2.50 0.13
N LEU A 145 -3.99 -1.22 0.05
CA LEU A 145 -3.12 -0.54 1.01
C LEU A 145 -3.77 -0.30 2.38
N GLN A 146 -5.10 -0.43 2.52
CA GLN A 146 -5.81 -0.20 3.79
C GLN A 146 -5.39 -1.11 4.96
N ASN A 147 -4.76 -2.25 4.67
CA ASN A 147 -4.30 -3.19 5.69
C ASN A 147 -2.83 -2.99 6.07
N ILE A 148 -2.19 -1.93 5.58
CA ILE A 148 -0.80 -1.59 5.89
C ILE A 148 -0.78 -0.57 7.02
N ASN A 149 -0.08 -0.90 8.11
CA ASN A 149 0.03 -0.03 9.27
C ASN A 149 0.61 1.34 8.91
N GLY A 150 -0.02 2.43 9.38
CA GLY A 150 0.37 3.81 9.10
C GLY A 150 0.19 4.25 7.64
N VAL A 151 -0.51 3.46 6.82
CA VAL A 151 -0.93 3.82 5.46
C VAL A 151 -2.45 3.75 5.39
N ARG A 152 -3.08 4.84 5.00
CA ARG A 152 -4.54 4.92 4.93
C ARG A 152 -5.01 5.49 3.60
N PRO A 153 -5.74 4.71 2.78
CA PRO A 153 -6.56 5.25 1.74
C PRO A 153 -7.67 6.12 2.34
N GLN A 154 -7.62 7.42 2.08
CA GLN A 154 -8.60 8.41 2.54
C GLN A 154 -9.51 8.78 1.39
N LEU A 155 -10.82 8.76 1.62
CA LEU A 155 -11.81 9.30 0.69
C LEU A 155 -11.94 10.81 0.89
N ASN A 156 -11.98 11.56 -0.20
CA ASN A 156 -12.12 13.01 -0.23
C ASN A 156 -13.46 13.47 -0.83
N CYS A 157 -14.18 12.55 -1.47
CA CYS A 157 -15.49 12.81 -2.05
C CYS A 157 -16.45 11.63 -1.77
N GLY A 158 -17.63 11.94 -1.29
CA GLY A 158 -18.63 10.95 -0.91
C GLY A 158 -19.41 10.38 -2.07
N VAL A 159 -19.59 11.11 -3.14
CA VAL A 159 -20.37 10.70 -4.31
C VAL A 159 -19.51 10.00 -5.35
N CYS A 160 -18.37 10.59 -5.75
CA CYS A 160 -17.49 10.03 -6.77
C CYS A 160 -16.50 9.01 -6.21
N ASN A 161 -16.44 8.81 -4.88
CA ASN A 161 -15.59 7.83 -4.18
C ASN A 161 -14.11 7.94 -4.60
N THR A 162 -13.61 9.17 -4.73
CA THR A 162 -12.21 9.47 -4.99
C THR A 162 -11.47 9.79 -3.71
N GLY A 163 -10.18 9.55 -3.70
CA GLY A 163 -9.35 9.79 -2.53
C GLY A 163 -7.86 9.63 -2.81
N ASP A 164 -7.06 9.83 -1.78
CA ASP A 164 -5.61 9.76 -1.82
C ASP A 164 -5.04 8.83 -0.73
N ILE A 165 -3.73 8.72 -0.63
CA ILE A 165 -3.08 7.82 0.34
C ILE A 165 -2.31 8.63 1.35
N HIS A 166 -2.74 8.56 2.60
CA HIS A 166 -2.05 9.15 3.74
C HIS A 166 -0.97 8.20 4.28
N ILE A 167 0.22 8.74 4.56
CA ILE A 167 1.30 8.03 5.29
C ILE A 167 1.56 8.74 6.60
N ASN A 168 1.41 8.03 7.72
CA ASN A 168 1.62 8.57 9.06
C ASN A 168 0.81 9.87 9.30
N GLY A 169 -0.41 9.92 8.76
CA GLY A 169 -1.31 11.07 8.87
C GLY A 169 -0.92 12.29 8.02
N LEU A 170 0.09 12.18 7.16
CA LEU A 170 0.36 13.16 6.11
C LEU A 170 -0.48 12.81 4.88
N GLU A 171 -1.12 13.81 4.31
CA GLU A 171 -2.04 13.70 3.18
C GLU A 171 -1.34 13.18 1.91
N GLY A 172 -2.14 12.70 0.95
CA GLY A 172 -1.65 12.09 -0.29
C GLY A 172 -0.62 12.89 -1.09
N PRO A 173 -0.74 14.22 -1.20
CA PRO A 173 0.23 15.07 -1.87
C PRO A 173 1.67 14.99 -1.33
N TYR A 174 1.87 14.47 -0.11
CA TYR A 174 3.20 14.25 0.48
C TYR A 174 3.73 12.83 0.27
N THR A 175 2.98 11.99 -0.45
CA THR A 175 3.31 10.59 -0.74
C THR A 175 3.66 10.42 -2.20
N LEU A 176 4.94 10.16 -2.49
CA LEU A 176 5.36 9.87 -3.87
C LEU A 176 5.04 8.43 -4.25
N ILE A 177 4.37 8.23 -5.38
CA ILE A 177 4.06 6.91 -5.91
C ILE A 177 4.90 6.61 -7.15
N LEU A 178 5.56 5.44 -7.11
CA LEU A 178 6.46 4.97 -8.14
C LEU A 178 6.00 3.62 -8.71
N ILE A 179 6.31 3.36 -9.97
CA ILE A 179 6.30 2.01 -10.55
C ILE A 179 7.71 1.70 -11.04
N ASP A 180 8.28 0.58 -10.56
CA ASP A 180 9.65 0.18 -10.85
C ASP A 180 10.69 1.30 -10.60
N GLY A 181 10.48 2.12 -9.56
CA GLY A 181 11.34 3.23 -9.18
C GLY A 181 11.14 4.51 -9.98
N MET A 182 10.20 4.56 -10.92
CA MET A 182 9.95 5.73 -11.76
C MET A 182 8.73 6.51 -11.25
N PRO A 183 8.84 7.85 -11.08
CA PRO A 183 7.72 8.69 -10.69
C PRO A 183 6.76 8.82 -11.87
N ILE A 184 5.62 8.17 -11.76
CA ILE A 184 4.55 8.24 -12.77
C ILE A 184 3.25 8.76 -12.20
N VAL A 185 3.13 8.75 -10.87
CA VAL A 185 1.94 9.19 -10.18
C VAL A 185 2.28 10.47 -9.44
N SER A 186 1.73 11.58 -9.87
CA SER A 186 1.91 12.91 -9.30
C SER A 186 0.69 13.77 -9.66
N SER A 187 0.32 14.69 -8.78
CA SER A 187 -0.80 15.60 -8.99
C SER A 187 -2.10 14.86 -9.35
N LEU A 188 -2.76 15.21 -10.46
CA LEU A 188 -4.02 14.60 -10.92
C LEU A 188 -3.98 13.07 -10.93
N SER A 189 -2.84 12.47 -11.18
CA SER A 189 -2.68 11.02 -11.20
C SER A 189 -2.55 10.37 -9.81
N THR A 190 -2.38 11.12 -8.72
CA THR A 190 -2.39 10.56 -7.35
C THR A 190 -3.73 9.93 -7.02
N VAL A 191 -4.79 10.53 -7.47
CA VAL A 191 -6.17 10.06 -7.27
C VAL A 191 -6.51 8.87 -8.18
N TYR A 192 -6.06 8.90 -9.44
CA TYR A 192 -6.50 7.94 -10.47
C TYR A 192 -5.41 6.95 -10.93
N GLY A 193 -4.14 7.25 -10.67
CA GLY A 193 -3.01 6.49 -11.22
C GLY A 193 -2.82 5.09 -10.66
N LEU A 194 -3.29 4.83 -9.44
CA LEU A 194 -3.21 3.51 -8.80
C LEU A 194 -4.30 2.55 -9.28
N SER A 195 -5.38 3.07 -9.84
CA SER A 195 -6.43 2.25 -10.43
C SER A 195 -5.92 1.52 -11.67
N GLY A 196 -6.36 0.28 -11.86
CA GLY A 196 -6.06 -0.49 -13.07
C GLY A 196 -4.61 -0.93 -13.24
N ILE A 197 -3.78 -0.93 -12.20
CA ILE A 197 -2.51 -1.69 -12.23
C ILE A 197 -2.87 -3.16 -12.02
N PRO A 198 -2.65 -4.05 -13.02
CA PRO A 198 -3.04 -5.44 -12.87
C PRO A 198 -2.30 -6.11 -11.70
N ASN A 199 -3.03 -6.63 -10.71
CA ASN A 199 -2.44 -7.31 -9.56
C ASN A 199 -1.59 -8.51 -9.98
N SER A 200 -1.92 -9.14 -11.11
CA SER A 200 -1.15 -10.23 -11.71
C SER A 200 0.29 -9.85 -12.05
N LEU A 201 0.58 -8.56 -12.27
CA LEU A 201 1.91 -8.05 -12.61
C LEU A 201 2.71 -7.57 -11.41
N VAL A 202 2.09 -7.31 -10.28
CA VAL A 202 2.79 -6.85 -9.07
C VAL A 202 3.61 -8.00 -8.49
N GLU A 203 4.86 -7.73 -8.16
CA GLU A 203 5.74 -8.65 -7.43
C GLU A 203 5.69 -8.33 -5.93
N ARG A 204 5.87 -7.05 -5.60
CA ARG A 204 5.82 -6.53 -4.23
C ARG A 204 5.58 -5.02 -4.23
N ILE A 205 5.21 -4.49 -3.08
CA ILE A 205 5.17 -3.05 -2.83
C ILE A 205 6.21 -2.73 -1.77
N GLU A 206 7.08 -1.76 -2.06
CA GLU A 206 8.07 -1.23 -1.12
C GLU A 206 7.59 0.13 -0.61
N ILE A 207 7.62 0.33 0.71
CA ILE A 207 7.19 1.56 1.35
C ILE A 207 8.34 2.12 2.18
N VAL A 208 8.68 3.37 1.92
CA VAL A 208 9.62 4.15 2.74
C VAL A 208 8.80 5.22 3.47
N LYS A 209 8.78 5.17 4.79
CA LYS A 209 8.12 6.19 5.64
C LYS A 209 9.18 7.16 6.15
N GLY A 210 9.17 8.37 5.61
CA GLY A 210 10.14 9.40 5.95
C GLY A 210 10.79 10.06 4.73
N PRO A 211 11.82 10.91 4.91
CA PRO A 211 12.34 11.77 3.86
C PRO A 211 13.03 10.97 2.75
N ALA A 212 12.56 11.12 1.53
CA ALA A 212 13.13 10.52 0.32
C ALA A 212 13.43 11.54 -0.79
N SER A 213 13.17 12.84 -0.53
CA SER A 213 13.32 13.91 -1.52
C SER A 213 14.75 14.07 -2.06
N SER A 214 15.78 13.72 -1.29
CA SER A 214 17.18 13.76 -1.75
C SER A 214 17.49 12.83 -2.92
N LEU A 215 16.70 11.77 -3.12
CA LEU A 215 16.84 10.87 -4.26
C LEU A 215 15.76 11.08 -5.32
N TYR A 216 14.54 11.33 -4.88
CA TYR A 216 13.36 11.32 -5.75
C TYR A 216 12.83 12.73 -6.06
N GLY A 217 13.30 13.77 -5.37
CA GLY A 217 12.89 15.16 -5.57
C GLY A 217 11.57 15.51 -4.88
N SER A 218 10.75 16.33 -5.53
CA SER A 218 9.46 16.81 -5.02
C SER A 218 8.52 15.67 -4.64
N GLU A 219 7.62 15.94 -3.67
CA GLU A 219 6.52 15.06 -3.21
C GLU A 219 6.93 13.89 -2.30
N ALA A 220 8.22 13.49 -2.26
CA ALA A 220 8.70 12.44 -1.37
C ALA A 220 8.98 12.96 0.06
N VAL A 221 8.04 13.70 0.64
CA VAL A 221 8.15 14.35 1.96
C VAL A 221 7.75 13.41 3.08
N GLY A 222 6.54 12.87 3.04
CA GLY A 222 5.99 11.91 4.00
C GLY A 222 6.51 10.50 3.79
N GLY A 223 6.93 10.21 2.56
CA GLY A 223 7.43 8.91 2.15
C GLY A 223 7.17 8.60 0.69
N LEU A 224 7.38 7.34 0.34
CA LEU A 224 7.06 6.84 -0.99
C LEU A 224 6.49 5.44 -0.95
N ILE A 225 5.71 5.11 -1.98
CA ILE A 225 5.18 3.79 -2.28
C ILE A 225 5.69 3.39 -3.66
N ASN A 226 6.48 2.33 -3.73
CA ASN A 226 7.03 1.85 -4.99
C ASN A 226 6.45 0.48 -5.34
N ILE A 227 5.70 0.41 -6.42
CA ILE A 227 5.09 -0.81 -6.94
C ILE A 227 6.14 -1.47 -7.85
N ILE A 228 6.72 -2.56 -7.36
CA ILE A 228 7.67 -3.35 -8.13
C ILE A 228 6.90 -4.39 -8.94
N THR A 229 7.04 -4.32 -10.26
CA THR A 229 6.40 -5.27 -11.17
C THR A 229 7.27 -6.49 -11.43
N LYS A 230 6.65 -7.63 -11.69
CA LYS A 230 7.34 -8.90 -11.96
C LYS A 230 8.35 -8.77 -13.10
N ASN A 231 9.49 -9.45 -12.95
CA ASN A 231 10.41 -9.61 -14.06
C ASN A 231 9.79 -10.59 -15.08
N PRO A 232 9.66 -10.21 -16.37
CA PRO A 232 9.09 -11.07 -17.37
C PRO A 232 9.73 -12.47 -17.47
N THR A 233 11.04 -12.59 -17.22
CA THR A 233 11.75 -13.87 -17.29
C THR A 233 11.30 -14.87 -16.22
N ASN A 234 10.96 -14.39 -15.02
CA ASN A 234 10.58 -15.20 -13.85
C ASN A 234 9.07 -15.29 -13.65
N ALA A 235 8.29 -14.56 -14.44
CA ALA A 235 6.84 -14.55 -14.33
C ALA A 235 6.23 -15.91 -14.74
N PRO A 236 5.05 -16.28 -14.23
CA PRO A 236 4.28 -17.42 -14.72
C PRO A 236 4.03 -17.31 -16.23
N VAL A 237 3.87 -18.45 -16.90
CA VAL A 237 3.49 -18.48 -18.32
C VAL A 237 2.12 -17.88 -18.52
N PHE A 238 1.19 -18.22 -17.62
CA PHE A 238 -0.16 -17.66 -17.59
C PHE A 238 -0.65 -17.52 -16.15
N SER A 239 -1.37 -16.47 -15.86
CA SER A 239 -2.09 -16.28 -14.59
C SER A 239 -3.44 -15.60 -14.84
N ALA A 240 -4.46 -16.04 -14.13
CA ALA A 240 -5.78 -15.42 -14.11
C ALA A 240 -6.27 -15.36 -12.68
N ASP A 241 -6.82 -14.23 -12.27
CA ASP A 241 -7.48 -14.02 -10.97
C ASP A 241 -8.81 -13.31 -11.24
N TYR A 242 -9.91 -13.96 -10.94
CA TYR A 242 -11.25 -13.43 -11.07
C TYR A 242 -11.95 -13.46 -9.73
N PHE A 243 -12.58 -12.36 -9.35
CA PHE A 243 -13.51 -12.36 -8.24
C PHE A 243 -14.77 -11.53 -8.53
N THR A 244 -15.84 -11.89 -7.84
CA THR A 244 -17.08 -11.14 -7.81
C THR A 244 -17.60 -11.03 -6.37
N THR A 245 -18.42 -10.00 -6.11
CA THR A 245 -19.05 -9.79 -4.80
C THR A 245 -20.56 -9.97 -4.87
N SER A 246 -21.22 -10.01 -3.71
CA SER A 246 -22.70 -10.02 -3.63
C SER A 246 -23.36 -8.74 -4.18
N TYR A 247 -22.55 -7.71 -4.49
CA TYR A 247 -22.97 -6.50 -5.19
C TYR A 247 -22.74 -6.57 -6.70
N PHE A 248 -22.31 -7.74 -7.21
CA PHE A 248 -21.94 -7.97 -8.60
C PHE A 248 -20.75 -7.13 -9.10
N GLU A 249 -19.96 -6.56 -8.17
CA GLU A 249 -18.62 -6.10 -8.54
C GLU A 249 -17.86 -7.27 -9.17
N SER A 250 -17.24 -7.08 -10.31
CA SER A 250 -16.47 -8.11 -11.00
C SER A 250 -15.10 -7.58 -11.37
N ASN A 251 -14.05 -8.29 -11.00
CA ASN A 251 -12.67 -7.96 -11.34
C ASN A 251 -11.98 -9.16 -11.99
N LEU A 252 -11.33 -8.93 -13.11
CA LEU A 252 -10.53 -9.92 -13.83
C LEU A 252 -9.12 -9.39 -14.05
N ASP A 253 -8.14 -10.11 -13.52
CA ASP A 253 -6.72 -9.88 -13.76
C ASP A 253 -6.12 -11.02 -14.57
N LEU A 254 -5.55 -10.72 -15.73
CA LEU A 254 -4.84 -11.68 -16.57
C LEU A 254 -3.35 -11.32 -16.67
N GLY A 255 -2.49 -12.33 -16.68
CA GLY A 255 -1.06 -12.18 -16.92
C GLY A 255 -0.57 -13.26 -17.87
N MET A 256 0.17 -12.87 -18.92
CA MET A 256 0.70 -13.79 -19.93
C MET A 256 2.15 -13.47 -20.26
N LYS A 257 3.01 -14.48 -20.22
CA LYS A 257 4.41 -14.38 -20.58
C LYS A 257 4.66 -14.90 -21.99
N PHE A 258 5.38 -14.13 -22.78
CA PHE A 258 5.78 -14.49 -24.14
C PHE A 258 7.30 -14.39 -24.27
N ASN A 259 7.93 -15.44 -24.82
CA ASN A 259 9.32 -15.37 -25.26
C ASN A 259 9.35 -14.95 -26.73
N VAL A 260 10.01 -13.82 -27.03
CA VAL A 260 10.13 -13.28 -28.38
C VAL A 260 11.55 -13.52 -28.89
N GLY A 261 11.71 -14.56 -29.64
CA GLY A 261 13.02 -15.06 -30.03
C GLY A 261 13.88 -15.49 -28.80
N LYS A 262 15.22 -15.38 -28.93
CA LYS A 262 16.16 -15.77 -27.88
C LYS A 262 16.56 -14.61 -26.93
N LYS A 263 16.19 -13.39 -27.28
CA LYS A 263 16.74 -12.17 -26.62
C LYS A 263 15.70 -11.33 -25.89
N ALA A 264 14.41 -11.57 -26.03
CA ALA A 264 13.37 -10.78 -25.39
C ALA A 264 12.30 -11.66 -24.74
N THR A 265 11.82 -11.22 -23.59
CA THR A 265 10.66 -11.79 -22.92
C THR A 265 9.69 -10.66 -22.59
N SER A 266 8.43 -10.85 -22.94
CA SER A 266 7.34 -9.91 -22.66
C SER A 266 6.41 -10.50 -21.62
N LEU A 267 5.89 -9.66 -20.73
CA LEU A 267 4.82 -9.96 -19.80
C LEU A 267 3.68 -8.98 -20.06
N LEU A 268 2.57 -9.51 -20.55
CA LEU A 268 1.33 -8.78 -20.79
C LEU A 268 0.40 -8.98 -19.59
N GLY A 269 -0.15 -7.91 -19.07
CA GLY A 269 -1.18 -7.90 -18.05
C GLY A 269 -2.42 -7.14 -18.53
N VAL A 270 -3.59 -7.65 -18.20
CA VAL A 270 -4.87 -7.01 -18.45
C VAL A 270 -5.68 -7.00 -17.16
N ASN A 271 -6.21 -5.85 -16.79
CA ASN A 271 -7.22 -5.73 -15.72
C ASN A 271 -8.52 -5.23 -16.35
N TYR A 272 -9.61 -5.88 -16.03
CA TYR A 272 -10.97 -5.42 -16.30
C TYR A 272 -11.76 -5.42 -15.01
N PHE A 273 -12.40 -4.30 -14.72
CA PHE A 273 -13.29 -4.12 -13.56
C PHE A 273 -14.63 -3.58 -14.04
N ASN A 274 -15.71 -4.15 -13.53
CA ASN A 274 -17.08 -3.69 -13.78
C ASN A 274 -17.90 -3.71 -12.51
N TYR A 275 -18.59 -2.61 -12.26
CA TYR A 275 -19.63 -2.47 -11.25
C TYR A 275 -20.72 -1.54 -11.77
N ASP A 276 -21.94 -2.07 -11.97
CA ASP A 276 -23.05 -1.37 -12.63
C ASP A 276 -24.38 -1.41 -11.84
N GLN A 277 -24.35 -1.88 -10.58
CA GLN A 277 -25.55 -1.96 -9.77
C GLN A 277 -25.74 -0.70 -8.93
N VAL A 278 -26.85 0.00 -9.15
CA VAL A 278 -27.28 1.12 -8.33
C VAL A 278 -27.77 0.60 -6.98
N ILE A 279 -27.08 0.96 -5.91
CA ILE A 279 -27.42 0.59 -4.52
C ILE A 279 -27.58 1.85 -3.69
N ASP A 280 -28.68 1.94 -2.98
CA ASP A 280 -29.04 2.96 -2.00
C ASP A 280 -29.71 2.25 -0.81
N LYS A 281 -28.95 1.90 0.21
CA LYS A 281 -29.44 1.17 1.40
C LYS A 281 -29.89 2.10 2.51
N ASP A 282 -29.35 3.28 2.58
CA ASP A 282 -29.71 4.28 3.59
C ASP A 282 -30.86 5.19 3.14
N LYS A 283 -31.31 5.03 1.89
CA LYS A 283 -32.48 5.71 1.31
C LYS A 283 -32.34 7.22 1.27
N ASP A 284 -31.13 7.70 0.99
CA ASP A 284 -30.87 9.12 0.78
C ASP A 284 -31.06 9.55 -0.69
N ASN A 285 -31.49 8.62 -1.55
CA ASN A 285 -31.65 8.75 -3.00
C ASN A 285 -30.32 8.94 -3.78
N PHE A 286 -29.18 8.67 -3.15
CA PHE A 286 -27.87 8.69 -3.78
C PHE A 286 -27.25 7.28 -3.80
N THR A 287 -26.34 7.06 -4.73
CA THR A 287 -25.62 5.80 -4.83
C THR A 287 -24.66 5.62 -3.64
N ASP A 288 -24.79 4.52 -2.88
CA ASP A 288 -23.87 4.16 -1.79
C ASP A 288 -22.45 3.89 -2.29
N VAL A 289 -22.36 3.36 -3.49
CA VAL A 289 -21.09 2.94 -4.13
C VAL A 289 -21.05 3.50 -5.53
N THR A 290 -19.95 4.12 -5.89
CA THR A 290 -19.72 4.68 -7.22
C THR A 290 -19.62 3.55 -8.25
N LEU A 291 -20.43 3.64 -9.31
CA LEU A 291 -20.39 2.70 -10.42
C LEU A 291 -19.16 2.96 -11.28
N SER A 292 -18.56 1.91 -11.84
CA SER A 292 -17.33 2.06 -12.63
C SER A 292 -17.14 0.91 -13.61
N GLU A 293 -16.73 1.25 -14.82
CA GLU A 293 -16.17 0.32 -15.80
C GLU A 293 -14.73 0.75 -16.10
N ARG A 294 -13.77 -0.18 -15.95
CA ARG A 294 -12.36 0.10 -16.18
C ARG A 294 -11.68 -1.02 -16.95
N ILE A 295 -10.89 -0.64 -17.94
CA ILE A 295 -9.96 -1.52 -18.62
C ILE A 295 -8.55 -0.95 -18.59
N SER A 296 -7.57 -1.79 -18.26
CA SER A 296 -6.16 -1.43 -18.28
C SER A 296 -5.32 -2.54 -18.87
N VAL A 297 -4.40 -2.16 -19.73
CA VAL A 297 -3.44 -3.06 -20.37
C VAL A 297 -2.04 -2.58 -20.03
N PHE A 298 -1.21 -3.49 -19.51
CA PHE A 298 0.18 -3.24 -19.17
C PHE A 298 1.06 -4.27 -19.86
N ASN A 299 2.10 -3.82 -20.56
CA ASN A 299 3.04 -4.71 -21.22
C ASN A 299 4.47 -4.34 -20.87
N LYS A 300 5.20 -5.27 -20.24
CA LYS A 300 6.60 -5.11 -19.83
C LYS A 300 7.50 -6.05 -20.61
N TRP A 301 8.58 -5.50 -21.12
CA TRP A 301 9.61 -6.22 -21.87
C TRP A 301 10.91 -6.24 -21.09
N ASN A 302 11.59 -7.37 -21.11
CA ASN A 302 12.95 -7.55 -20.65
C ASN A 302 13.80 -8.07 -21.79
N PHE A 303 14.91 -7.35 -22.10
CA PHE A 303 15.81 -7.69 -23.17
C PHE A 303 17.11 -8.26 -22.60
N ARG A 304 17.46 -9.48 -23.00
CA ARG A 304 18.72 -10.11 -22.66
C ARG A 304 19.85 -9.44 -23.43
N ARG A 305 20.80 -8.89 -22.72
CA ARG A 305 21.95 -8.19 -23.28
C ARG A 305 23.25 -8.85 -22.83
N ASN A 306 24.35 -8.57 -23.56
CA ASN A 306 25.68 -9.02 -23.18
C ASN A 306 26.06 -8.50 -21.79
N ASN A 307 26.81 -9.30 -21.03
CA ASN A 307 27.23 -9.01 -19.67
C ASN A 307 26.05 -8.79 -18.69
N ASN A 308 24.88 -9.38 -18.97
CA ASN A 308 23.65 -9.25 -18.17
C ASN A 308 23.23 -7.79 -17.89
N ARG A 309 23.59 -6.86 -18.78
CA ARG A 309 23.20 -5.46 -18.66
C ARG A 309 21.68 -5.29 -18.75
N LEU A 310 21.14 -4.50 -17.83
CA LEU A 310 19.70 -4.28 -17.74
C LEU A 310 19.16 -3.52 -18.98
N PHE A 311 18.07 -4.01 -19.52
CA PHE A 311 17.19 -3.25 -20.41
C PHE A 311 15.76 -3.74 -20.23
N THR A 312 14.94 -2.86 -19.67
CA THR A 312 13.51 -3.09 -19.51
C THR A 312 12.75 -1.89 -20.05
N ILE A 313 11.59 -2.15 -20.64
CA ILE A 313 10.63 -1.12 -21.06
C ILE A 313 9.23 -1.64 -20.77
N ALA A 314 8.36 -0.77 -20.30
CA ALA A 314 6.96 -1.09 -20.04
C ALA A 314 6.06 0.03 -20.55
N ALA A 315 4.89 -0.33 -21.07
CA ALA A 315 3.84 0.60 -21.43
C ALA A 315 2.52 0.20 -20.79
N ARG A 316 1.74 1.18 -20.35
CA ARG A 316 0.39 1.00 -19.81
C ARG A 316 -0.59 1.94 -20.52
N GLY A 317 -1.78 1.40 -20.83
CA GLY A 317 -2.94 2.17 -21.24
C GLY A 317 -4.12 1.87 -20.31
N MET A 318 -4.89 2.88 -19.91
CA MET A 318 -6.06 2.74 -19.06
C MET A 318 -7.18 3.65 -19.53
N TYR A 319 -8.39 3.12 -19.46
CA TYR A 319 -9.65 3.86 -19.59
C TYR A 319 -10.56 3.51 -18.41
N GLU A 320 -11.19 4.51 -17.83
CA GLU A 320 -12.19 4.35 -16.78
C GLU A 320 -13.37 5.29 -17.02
N ASP A 321 -14.59 4.74 -16.94
CA ASP A 321 -15.87 5.44 -16.88
C ASP A 321 -16.45 5.22 -15.49
N ARG A 322 -16.63 6.29 -14.73
CA ARG A 322 -17.10 6.25 -13.34
C ARG A 322 -18.22 7.25 -13.14
N TRP A 323 -19.24 6.87 -12.37
CA TRP A 323 -20.24 7.83 -11.93
C TRP A 323 -20.87 7.46 -10.58
N GLY A 324 -21.36 8.46 -9.87
CA GLY A 324 -22.18 8.36 -8.66
C GLY A 324 -23.14 9.55 -8.62
N GLY A 325 -24.16 9.48 -7.79
CA GLY A 325 -25.15 10.56 -7.65
C GLY A 325 -26.55 10.06 -7.37
N ASP A 326 -27.55 10.83 -7.72
CA ASP A 326 -28.95 10.46 -7.59
C ASP A 326 -29.21 9.12 -8.30
N VAL A 327 -29.93 8.21 -7.64
CA VAL A 327 -30.21 6.85 -8.16
C VAL A 327 -30.97 6.84 -9.50
N ARG A 328 -31.60 7.96 -9.88
CA ARG A 328 -32.29 8.13 -11.15
C ARG A 328 -31.39 8.63 -12.27
N TRP A 329 -30.10 8.94 -11.95
CA TRP A 329 -29.19 9.51 -12.93
C TRP A 329 -28.87 8.54 -14.07
N GLU A 330 -28.87 9.06 -15.29
CA GLU A 330 -28.47 8.38 -16.51
C GLU A 330 -27.51 9.26 -17.31
N LYS A 331 -26.75 8.67 -18.22
CA LYS A 331 -25.76 9.41 -19.07
C LYS A 331 -26.36 10.62 -19.84
N LYS A 332 -27.67 10.60 -20.13
CA LYS A 332 -28.36 11.73 -20.79
C LYS A 332 -28.40 13.00 -19.92
N TYR A 333 -28.32 12.87 -18.60
CA TYR A 333 -28.31 14.00 -17.66
C TYR A 333 -26.93 14.56 -17.37
N ARG A 334 -25.87 13.99 -17.98
CA ARG A 334 -24.49 14.39 -17.73
C ARG A 334 -24.22 15.84 -18.09
N GLY A 335 -23.88 16.66 -17.09
CA GLY A 335 -23.63 18.10 -17.24
C GLY A 335 -24.88 18.95 -17.33
N GLY A 336 -26.06 18.36 -17.14
CA GLY A 336 -27.35 19.05 -17.03
C GLY A 336 -27.71 19.41 -15.57
N ASP A 337 -28.84 20.09 -15.40
CA ASP A 337 -29.35 20.58 -14.12
C ASP A 337 -30.71 19.94 -13.72
N GLU A 338 -31.04 18.77 -14.32
CA GLU A 338 -32.28 18.06 -14.03
C GLU A 338 -32.11 17.05 -12.91
N ILE A 339 -31.08 16.19 -13.00
CA ILE A 339 -30.75 15.13 -12.04
C ILE A 339 -29.27 15.16 -11.77
N TYR A 340 -28.87 15.28 -10.50
CA TYR A 340 -27.49 15.39 -10.10
C TYR A 340 -26.73 14.08 -10.27
N GLY A 341 -25.54 14.16 -10.87
CA GLY A 341 -24.59 13.08 -10.94
C GLY A 341 -23.17 13.59 -11.15
N GLU A 342 -22.21 12.87 -10.59
CA GLU A 342 -20.79 13.09 -10.76
C GLU A 342 -20.24 12.01 -11.70
N SER A 343 -19.88 12.38 -12.91
CA SER A 343 -19.43 11.46 -13.96
C SER A 343 -18.00 11.82 -14.39
N ILE A 344 -17.11 10.84 -14.33
CA ILE A 344 -15.67 11.01 -14.52
C ILE A 344 -15.18 10.04 -15.59
N TYR A 345 -14.69 10.56 -16.71
CA TYR A 345 -14.00 9.80 -17.75
C TYR A 345 -12.50 10.04 -17.66
N THR A 346 -11.74 8.96 -17.45
CA THR A 346 -10.29 9.00 -17.33
C THR A 346 -9.64 8.22 -18.46
N LYS A 347 -8.68 8.86 -19.16
CA LYS A 347 -7.80 8.20 -20.14
C LYS A 347 -6.36 8.43 -19.73
N ARG A 348 -5.57 7.34 -19.67
CA ARG A 348 -4.18 7.42 -19.23
C ARG A 348 -3.28 6.54 -20.09
N GLY A 349 -2.13 7.08 -20.47
CA GLY A 349 -1.04 6.36 -21.12
C GLY A 349 0.27 6.55 -20.37
N GLU A 350 1.07 5.50 -20.24
CA GLU A 350 2.34 5.52 -19.53
C GLU A 350 3.41 4.74 -20.28
N LEU A 351 4.65 5.22 -20.19
CA LEU A 351 5.85 4.56 -20.67
C LEU A 351 6.91 4.62 -19.58
N ILE A 352 7.56 3.49 -19.30
CA ILE A 352 8.58 3.37 -18.25
C ILE A 352 9.74 2.57 -18.84
N GLY A 353 10.98 2.95 -18.57
CA GLY A 353 12.12 2.18 -19.01
C GLY A 353 13.37 2.41 -18.20
N SER A 354 14.24 1.40 -18.22
CA SER A 354 15.58 1.44 -17.63
C SER A 354 16.57 0.76 -18.57
N TYR A 355 17.66 1.44 -18.86
CA TYR A 355 18.70 0.99 -19.78
C TYR A 355 20.09 1.18 -19.18
N GLN A 356 20.80 0.10 -18.91
CA GLN A 356 22.19 0.17 -18.50
C GLN A 356 23.08 0.44 -19.71
N LEU A 357 23.81 1.56 -19.68
CA LEU A 357 24.71 1.96 -20.75
C LEU A 357 25.86 0.97 -20.94
N PRO A 358 26.41 0.81 -22.16
CA PRO A 358 27.41 -0.19 -22.50
C PRO A 358 28.84 0.24 -22.13
N PHE A 359 29.03 0.86 -20.96
CA PHE A 359 30.34 1.25 -20.42
C PHE A 359 30.80 0.24 -19.35
N GLU A 360 32.05 0.28 -18.95
CA GLU A 360 32.57 -0.50 -17.83
C GLU A 360 31.98 -0.05 -16.51
N GLU A 361 31.85 1.27 -16.35
CA GLU A 361 31.17 1.89 -15.22
C GLU A 361 29.66 1.60 -15.28
N LYS A 362 29.06 1.41 -14.13
CA LYS A 362 27.61 1.18 -14.03
C LYS A 362 26.85 2.49 -14.18
N LEU A 363 26.54 2.83 -15.41
CA LEU A 363 25.69 3.96 -15.78
C LEU A 363 24.30 3.46 -16.16
N MET A 364 23.29 4.00 -15.49
CA MET A 364 21.88 3.62 -15.69
C MET A 364 21.07 4.82 -16.16
N LEU A 365 20.49 4.70 -17.36
CA LEU A 365 19.50 5.63 -17.87
C LEU A 365 18.11 5.11 -17.50
N SER A 366 17.33 5.91 -16.80
CA SER A 366 15.96 5.61 -16.42
C SER A 366 15.05 6.71 -16.94
N PHE A 367 13.89 6.34 -17.46
CA PHE A 367 12.94 7.30 -18.01
C PHE A 367 11.50 6.86 -17.79
N SER A 368 10.63 7.85 -17.64
CA SER A 368 9.19 7.64 -17.68
C SER A 368 8.49 8.80 -18.37
N GLY A 369 7.32 8.51 -18.91
CA GLY A 369 6.41 9.51 -19.44
C GLY A 369 4.98 9.09 -19.18
N ASN A 370 4.11 10.04 -18.85
CA ASN A 370 2.68 9.79 -18.77
C ASN A 370 1.88 10.91 -19.40
N VAL A 371 0.74 10.56 -19.91
CA VAL A 371 -0.32 11.46 -20.36
C VAL A 371 -1.59 11.08 -19.66
N HIS A 372 -2.27 12.05 -19.08
CA HIS A 372 -3.52 11.88 -18.37
C HIS A 372 -4.52 12.90 -18.88
N TYR A 373 -5.67 12.41 -19.29
CA TYR A 373 -6.81 13.22 -19.70
C TYR A 373 -8.00 12.85 -18.84
N GLN A 374 -8.65 13.85 -18.27
CA GLN A 374 -9.85 13.72 -17.46
C GLN A 374 -10.95 14.62 -18.00
N ASP A 375 -12.16 14.08 -18.11
CA ASP A 375 -13.39 14.80 -18.42
C ASP A 375 -14.42 14.45 -17.34
N SER A 376 -14.60 15.36 -16.40
CA SER A 376 -15.52 15.22 -15.27
C SER A 376 -16.68 16.19 -15.36
N ARG A 377 -17.83 15.76 -14.86
CA ARG A 377 -19.01 16.60 -14.64
C ARG A 377 -19.53 16.35 -13.24
N TYR A 378 -19.60 17.40 -12.45
CA TYR A 378 -20.14 17.44 -11.12
C TYR A 378 -21.44 18.26 -11.16
N GLY A 379 -22.56 17.60 -11.45
CA GLY A 379 -23.77 18.28 -11.86
C GLY A 379 -23.50 19.13 -13.11
N THR A 380 -23.71 20.43 -13.02
CA THR A 380 -23.44 21.41 -14.12
C THR A 380 -21.97 21.82 -14.18
N THR A 381 -21.19 21.60 -13.12
CA THR A 381 -19.77 21.99 -13.08
C THR A 381 -18.93 21.08 -13.95
N SER A 382 -18.17 21.67 -14.85
CA SER A 382 -17.29 20.97 -15.78
C SER A 382 -15.85 21.06 -15.30
N TYR A 383 -15.15 19.91 -15.23
CA TYR A 383 -13.72 19.86 -15.04
C TYR A 383 -13.07 19.00 -16.13
N ILE A 384 -12.35 19.65 -17.02
CA ILE A 384 -11.61 19.00 -18.11
C ILE A 384 -10.14 19.31 -17.88
N ALA A 385 -9.34 18.27 -17.67
CA ALA A 385 -7.92 18.44 -17.35
C ALA A 385 -7.03 17.59 -18.24
N ASN A 386 -5.85 18.12 -18.54
CA ASN A 386 -4.82 17.49 -19.35
C ASN A 386 -3.47 17.63 -18.66
N GLN A 387 -2.88 16.51 -18.29
CA GLN A 387 -1.56 16.47 -17.65
C GLN A 387 -0.60 15.61 -18.45
N LYS A 388 0.64 16.09 -18.60
CA LYS A 388 1.73 15.34 -19.23
C LYS A 388 2.96 15.46 -18.32
N ILE A 389 3.58 14.34 -17.97
CA ILE A 389 4.81 14.32 -17.17
C ILE A 389 5.85 13.51 -17.92
N GLY A 390 7.04 14.08 -18.07
CA GLY A 390 8.22 13.39 -18.56
C GLY A 390 9.32 13.40 -17.50
N PHE A 391 9.97 12.26 -17.29
CA PHE A 391 11.08 12.12 -16.36
C PHE A 391 12.24 11.40 -17.02
N LEU A 392 13.44 11.93 -16.82
CA LEU A 392 14.69 11.34 -17.31
C LEU A 392 15.73 11.43 -16.21
N GLN A 393 16.42 10.32 -15.94
CA GLN A 393 17.47 10.25 -14.93
C GLN A 393 18.65 9.43 -15.43
N LEU A 394 19.87 9.95 -15.27
CA LEU A 394 21.11 9.21 -15.48
C LEU A 394 21.81 9.07 -14.13
N THR A 395 22.11 7.84 -13.73
CA THR A 395 22.85 7.55 -12.49
C THR A 395 24.15 6.85 -12.77
N TRP A 396 25.16 7.18 -11.98
CA TRP A 396 26.46 6.52 -11.92
C TRP A 396 26.63 5.88 -10.54
N ASP A 397 26.86 4.57 -10.51
CA ASP A 397 26.99 3.75 -9.31
C ASP A 397 28.38 3.11 -9.26
N LYS A 398 29.16 3.43 -8.23
CA LYS A 398 30.54 2.95 -8.10
C LYS A 398 30.94 2.70 -6.65
N LYS A 399 31.46 1.52 -6.40
CA LYS A 399 32.06 1.17 -5.11
C LYS A 399 33.55 1.47 -5.12
N ILE A 400 34.02 2.28 -4.15
CA ILE A 400 35.45 2.67 -3.97
C ILE A 400 35.83 2.39 -2.53
N GLY A 401 36.51 1.25 -2.30
CA GLY A 401 36.90 0.85 -0.95
C GLY A 401 35.70 0.68 -0.01
N ARG A 402 35.57 1.56 1.01
CA ARG A 402 34.49 1.57 1.99
C ARG A 402 33.27 2.40 1.56
N ASN A 403 33.43 3.16 0.49
CA ASN A 403 32.43 4.09 -0.04
C ASN A 403 31.68 3.42 -1.17
N ASP A 404 30.37 3.57 -1.17
CA ASP A 404 29.47 3.10 -2.22
C ASP A 404 28.68 4.29 -2.79
N LEU A 405 29.33 4.94 -3.77
CA LEU A 405 28.89 6.20 -4.36
C LEU A 405 27.73 6.00 -5.35
N LEU A 406 26.77 6.89 -5.29
CA LEU A 406 25.73 7.07 -6.30
C LEU A 406 25.64 8.55 -6.63
N ALA A 407 25.87 8.92 -7.88
CA ALA A 407 25.67 10.27 -8.37
C ALA A 407 24.68 10.24 -9.53
N GLY A 408 23.94 11.31 -9.74
CA GLY A 408 23.00 11.37 -10.84
C GLY A 408 22.55 12.77 -11.19
N ILE A 409 22.05 12.86 -12.40
CA ILE A 409 21.31 14.01 -12.93
C ILE A 409 19.90 13.54 -13.26
N ALA A 410 18.91 14.36 -12.95
CA ALA A 410 17.52 14.07 -13.24
C ALA A 410 16.85 15.33 -13.82
N ASN A 411 15.88 15.13 -14.67
CA ASN A 411 15.05 16.22 -15.14
C ASN A 411 13.59 15.76 -15.18
N ARG A 412 12.69 16.57 -14.64
CA ARG A 412 11.25 16.38 -14.72
C ARG A 412 10.62 17.54 -15.46
N TYR A 413 9.85 17.22 -16.46
CA TYR A 413 8.97 18.14 -17.15
C TYR A 413 7.53 17.83 -16.78
N SER A 414 6.77 18.85 -16.40
CA SER A 414 5.34 18.74 -16.11
C SER A 414 4.58 19.78 -16.93
N TYR A 415 3.56 19.36 -17.63
CA TYR A 415 2.57 20.21 -18.28
C TYR A 415 1.22 19.94 -17.64
N TYR A 416 0.51 20.99 -17.29
CA TYR A 416 -0.83 20.93 -16.73
C TYR A 416 -1.71 22.02 -17.31
N ASP A 417 -2.97 21.65 -17.61
CA ASP A 417 -4.00 22.55 -18.14
C ASP A 417 -5.38 22.05 -17.72
N ASP A 418 -6.25 22.94 -17.25
CA ASP A 418 -7.65 22.64 -16.93
C ASP A 418 -8.55 23.84 -17.29
N ASN A 419 -9.86 23.62 -17.24
CA ASN A 419 -10.86 24.63 -17.56
C ASN A 419 -11.41 25.39 -16.33
N THR A 420 -10.75 25.31 -15.17
CA THR A 420 -11.17 26.07 -13.99
C THR A 420 -10.71 27.53 -14.06
N THR A 421 -11.42 28.39 -13.31
CA THR A 421 -11.06 29.82 -13.22
C THR A 421 -9.70 30.08 -12.54
N ALA A 422 -9.17 29.10 -11.84
CA ALA A 422 -7.90 29.22 -11.16
C ALA A 422 -6.71 28.89 -12.06
N THR A 423 -6.89 28.08 -13.09
CA THR A 423 -5.89 27.83 -14.12
C THR A 423 -6.09 28.85 -15.24
N LYS A 424 -5.44 30.00 -15.11
CA LYS A 424 -5.57 31.10 -16.09
C LYS A 424 -4.95 30.77 -17.44
N GLU A 425 -3.85 30.02 -17.42
CA GLU A 425 -3.09 29.58 -18.59
C GLU A 425 -2.48 28.19 -18.29
N ALA A 426 -2.26 27.44 -19.38
CA ALA A 426 -1.57 26.13 -19.25
C ALA A 426 -0.17 26.31 -18.65
N GLU A 427 0.13 25.54 -17.63
CA GLU A 427 1.39 25.62 -16.91
C GLU A 427 2.40 24.59 -17.41
N SER A 428 3.64 25.02 -17.63
CA SER A 428 4.76 24.14 -17.98
C SER A 428 5.92 24.37 -17.02
N THR A 429 6.30 23.36 -16.29
CA THR A 429 7.40 23.42 -15.32
C THR A 429 8.53 22.47 -15.66
N TRP A 430 9.75 22.97 -15.50
CA TRP A 430 10.98 22.18 -15.59
C TRP A 430 11.62 22.11 -14.22
N LEU A 431 12.03 20.91 -13.82
CA LEU A 431 12.71 20.65 -12.55
C LEU A 431 13.98 19.82 -12.81
N PRO A 432 15.05 20.43 -13.37
CA PRO A 432 16.35 19.79 -13.42
C PRO A 432 16.96 19.68 -12.04
N GLY A 433 17.63 18.56 -11.77
CA GLY A 433 18.27 18.29 -10.49
C GLY A 433 19.55 17.49 -10.64
N ILE A 434 20.45 17.68 -9.70
CA ILE A 434 21.69 16.91 -9.54
C ILE A 434 21.76 16.39 -8.12
N PHE A 435 22.17 15.14 -7.95
CA PHE A 435 22.28 14.55 -6.63
C PHE A 435 23.53 13.67 -6.49
N VAL A 436 23.98 13.53 -5.26
CA VAL A 436 25.07 12.64 -4.87
C VAL A 436 24.72 11.99 -3.54
N GLN A 437 25.04 10.73 -3.40
CA GLN A 437 24.90 9.95 -2.17
C GLN A 437 26.13 9.06 -1.99
N ASP A 438 26.63 8.96 -0.77
CA ASP A 438 27.69 8.04 -0.40
C ASP A 438 27.25 7.17 0.78
N GLU A 439 27.31 5.85 0.61
CA GLU A 439 27.10 4.87 1.67
C GLU A 439 28.47 4.40 2.17
N ILE A 440 28.89 4.90 3.34
CA ILE A 440 30.19 4.67 3.93
C ILE A 440 30.11 3.53 4.93
N THR A 441 30.74 2.41 4.64
CA THR A 441 30.89 1.28 5.57
C THR A 441 31.97 1.58 6.59
N LEU A 442 31.59 1.99 7.82
CA LEU A 442 32.50 2.26 8.92
C LEU A 442 33.09 0.96 9.51
N SER A 443 32.21 -0.04 9.66
CA SER A 443 32.56 -1.38 10.14
C SER A 443 31.53 -2.40 9.61
N PRO A 444 31.74 -3.72 9.79
CA PRO A 444 30.71 -4.71 9.45
C PRO A 444 29.37 -4.50 10.15
N LYS A 445 29.35 -3.71 11.24
CA LYS A 445 28.16 -3.44 12.04
C LYS A 445 27.59 -2.04 11.86
N SER A 446 28.30 -1.11 11.23
CA SER A 446 27.88 0.27 11.14
C SER A 446 28.14 0.89 9.77
N GLN A 447 27.16 1.66 9.30
CA GLN A 447 27.15 2.32 8.00
C GLN A 447 26.53 3.71 8.15
N ILE A 448 27.10 4.69 7.47
CA ILE A 448 26.57 6.04 7.32
C ILE A 448 26.18 6.23 5.87
N LEU A 449 25.07 6.91 5.64
CA LEU A 449 24.67 7.43 4.34
C LEU A 449 24.62 8.94 4.42
N LEU A 450 25.33 9.61 3.52
CA LEU A 450 25.28 11.03 3.28
C LEU A 450 24.72 11.28 1.89
N GLY A 451 23.72 12.11 1.78
CA GLY A 451 23.11 12.45 0.49
C GLY A 451 22.79 13.93 0.40
N MET A 452 22.86 14.48 -0.78
CA MET A 452 22.39 15.83 -1.08
C MET A 452 21.87 15.89 -2.51
N ARG A 453 20.89 16.76 -2.68
CA ARG A 453 20.30 17.06 -3.98
C ARG A 453 20.07 18.55 -4.11
N TYR A 454 20.30 19.05 -5.30
CA TYR A 454 19.97 20.41 -5.72
C TYR A 454 19.03 20.33 -6.90
N ASP A 455 17.88 20.97 -6.79
CA ASP A 455 16.91 21.14 -7.87
C ASP A 455 16.73 22.63 -8.19
N TYR A 456 16.45 22.92 -9.43
CA TYR A 456 16.06 24.26 -9.87
C TYR A 456 14.66 24.22 -10.46
N ASN A 457 13.71 24.90 -9.80
CA ASN A 457 12.35 25.05 -10.31
C ASN A 457 12.23 26.38 -11.06
N SER A 458 11.63 26.37 -12.26
CA SER A 458 11.50 27.55 -13.11
C SER A 458 10.69 28.70 -12.47
N ILE A 459 9.78 28.36 -11.53
CA ILE A 459 8.93 29.33 -10.84
C ILE A 459 9.53 29.73 -9.48
N HIS A 460 10.01 28.75 -8.70
CA HIS A 460 10.37 28.91 -7.29
C HIS A 460 11.90 28.98 -7.04
N GLY A 461 12.73 28.83 -8.08
CA GLY A 461 14.18 28.94 -7.99
C GLY A 461 14.87 27.70 -7.37
N SER A 462 15.92 27.94 -6.58
CA SER A 462 16.83 26.93 -6.07
C SER A 462 16.28 26.20 -4.83
N ILE A 463 16.33 24.87 -4.86
CA ILE A 463 15.88 24.00 -3.76
C ILE A 463 17.00 23.02 -3.40
N PHE A 464 17.36 22.95 -2.12
CA PHE A 464 18.43 22.09 -1.62
C PHE A 464 17.90 21.09 -0.59
N THR A 465 18.16 19.80 -0.78
CA THR A 465 17.65 18.71 0.06
C THR A 465 18.76 17.78 0.54
N PRO A 466 19.36 18.06 1.72
CA PRO A 466 20.33 17.17 2.37
C PRO A 466 19.63 15.98 3.04
N ARG A 467 20.37 14.88 3.17
CA ARG A 467 19.95 13.67 3.87
C ARG A 467 21.10 13.04 4.62
N PHE A 468 20.82 12.53 5.79
CA PHE A 468 21.70 11.73 6.63
C PHE A 468 21.01 10.44 7.04
N ALA A 469 21.71 9.30 6.99
CA ALA A 469 21.24 8.08 7.65
C ALA A 469 22.40 7.36 8.33
N TYR A 470 22.11 6.72 9.46
CA TYR A 470 23.03 5.89 10.20
C TYR A 470 22.37 4.55 10.53
N ARG A 471 23.04 3.45 10.19
CA ARG A 471 22.63 2.09 10.53
C ARG A 471 23.65 1.46 11.49
N TRP A 472 23.15 0.92 12.60
CA TRP A 472 23.92 0.15 13.54
C TRP A 472 23.32 -1.22 13.78
N LYS A 473 24.02 -2.26 13.33
CA LYS A 473 23.70 -3.66 13.55
C LYS A 473 24.41 -4.13 14.83
N LYS A 474 23.72 -4.07 15.97
CA LYS A 474 24.26 -4.53 17.26
C LYS A 474 24.66 -6.01 17.17
N ASN A 475 23.79 -6.84 16.57
CA ASN A 475 23.97 -8.25 16.24
C ASN A 475 23.05 -8.64 15.08
N GLU A 476 23.00 -9.92 14.69
CA GLU A 476 22.15 -10.42 13.59
C GLU A 476 20.64 -10.21 13.84
N ASN A 477 20.25 -10.04 15.09
CA ASN A 477 18.84 -9.94 15.49
C ASN A 477 18.41 -8.50 15.86
N THR A 478 19.37 -7.58 16.05
CA THR A 478 19.05 -6.23 16.56
C THR A 478 19.71 -5.17 15.69
N ILE A 479 18.89 -4.31 15.10
CA ILE A 479 19.31 -3.24 14.20
C ILE A 479 18.66 -1.93 14.64
N PHE A 480 19.47 -0.88 14.66
CA PHE A 480 19.02 0.51 14.85
C PHE A 480 19.33 1.31 13.59
N ARG A 481 18.41 2.19 13.21
CA ARG A 481 18.61 3.15 12.13
C ARG A 481 18.13 4.52 12.57
N PHE A 482 18.90 5.54 12.26
CA PHE A 482 18.51 6.94 12.39
C PHE A 482 18.56 7.57 11.01
N ASN A 483 17.52 8.29 10.62
CA ASN A 483 17.47 9.04 9.38
C ASN A 483 17.00 10.45 9.64
N ALA A 484 17.61 11.41 8.96
CA ALA A 484 17.18 12.81 8.97
C ALA A 484 17.39 13.41 7.57
N GLY A 485 16.54 14.35 7.21
CA GLY A 485 16.63 15.02 5.93
C GLY A 485 15.57 16.09 5.78
N THR A 486 15.63 16.80 4.66
CA THR A 486 14.62 17.76 4.28
C THR A 486 13.78 17.23 3.13
N GLY A 487 12.57 17.73 3.03
CA GLY A 487 11.67 17.46 1.92
C GLY A 487 11.08 18.75 1.38
N PHE A 488 10.65 18.71 0.14
CA PHE A 488 9.94 19.83 -0.48
C PHE A 488 8.83 19.34 -1.38
N ARG A 489 7.83 20.21 -1.60
CA ARG A 489 6.76 19.97 -2.54
C ARG A 489 6.45 21.25 -3.29
N VAL A 490 6.40 21.15 -4.63
CA VAL A 490 5.84 22.17 -5.50
C VAL A 490 4.39 21.83 -5.73
N VAL A 491 3.50 22.74 -5.39
CA VAL A 491 2.06 22.49 -5.28
C VAL A 491 1.35 22.84 -6.58
N ASN A 492 0.43 21.96 -6.97
CA ASN A 492 -0.63 22.26 -7.91
C ASN A 492 -1.98 21.92 -7.23
N LEU A 493 -2.65 22.92 -6.66
CA LEU A 493 -3.82 22.77 -5.79
C LEU A 493 -4.99 22.03 -6.42
N PHE A 494 -5.28 22.32 -7.70
CA PHE A 494 -6.50 21.80 -8.33
C PHE A 494 -6.44 20.33 -8.65
N THR A 495 -5.25 19.75 -8.69
CA THR A 495 -5.09 18.33 -8.90
C THR A 495 -5.12 17.55 -7.60
N GLU A 496 -5.02 18.22 -6.46
CA GLU A 496 -4.77 17.60 -5.16
C GLU A 496 -6.00 17.62 -4.25
N ASP A 497 -6.83 18.65 -4.34
CA ASP A 497 -8.04 18.76 -3.54
C ASP A 497 -9.30 18.57 -4.39
N HIS A 498 -9.84 17.35 -4.32
CA HIS A 498 -11.01 16.97 -5.10
C HIS A 498 -12.29 17.69 -4.63
N ALA A 499 -12.36 18.09 -3.37
CA ALA A 499 -13.48 18.87 -2.84
C ALA A 499 -13.60 20.23 -3.55
N ALA A 500 -12.49 20.79 -3.97
CA ALA A 500 -12.46 22.02 -4.76
C ALA A 500 -13.06 21.86 -6.16
N LEU A 501 -13.12 20.63 -6.67
CA LEU A 501 -13.62 20.35 -8.03
C LEU A 501 -15.12 20.08 -8.07
N THR A 502 -15.75 19.74 -6.97
CA THR A 502 -17.18 19.36 -6.93
C THR A 502 -18.13 20.54 -7.17
N GLY A 503 -17.60 21.78 -7.15
CA GLY A 503 -18.42 22.98 -7.33
C GLY A 503 -19.36 23.29 -6.15
N SER A 504 -19.27 22.52 -5.05
CA SER A 504 -20.08 22.78 -3.85
C SER A 504 -19.60 24.00 -3.07
N ARG A 505 -18.33 24.37 -3.24
CA ARG A 505 -17.72 25.56 -2.62
C ARG A 505 -16.80 26.27 -3.60
N ASP A 506 -16.75 27.60 -3.54
CA ASP A 506 -15.81 28.40 -4.32
C ASP A 506 -14.39 28.22 -3.80
N VAL A 507 -13.44 28.04 -4.69
CA VAL A 507 -12.03 27.95 -4.34
C VAL A 507 -11.39 29.33 -4.39
N VAL A 508 -10.76 29.72 -3.27
CA VAL A 508 -10.05 30.99 -3.13
C VAL A 508 -8.59 30.74 -2.78
N ILE A 509 -7.68 31.23 -3.61
CA ILE A 509 -6.25 31.26 -3.29
C ILE A 509 -5.92 32.67 -2.79
N LYS A 510 -5.55 32.78 -1.52
CA LYS A 510 -5.40 34.06 -0.84
C LYS A 510 -4.09 34.79 -1.18
N SER A 511 -3.02 34.05 -1.46
CA SER A 511 -1.71 34.57 -1.78
C SER A 511 -1.01 33.71 -2.84
N ASP A 512 0.11 34.21 -3.41
CA ASP A 512 0.99 33.38 -4.24
C ASP A 512 1.61 32.26 -3.39
N LEU A 513 1.18 31.03 -3.63
CA LEU A 513 1.60 29.89 -2.82
C LEU A 513 3.09 29.57 -3.03
N LYS A 514 3.81 29.43 -1.92
CA LYS A 514 5.23 29.06 -1.91
C LYS A 514 5.38 27.54 -1.79
N PRO A 515 6.45 26.95 -2.34
CA PRO A 515 6.72 25.53 -2.14
C PRO A 515 6.79 25.20 -0.66
N GLU A 516 6.17 24.10 -0.32
CA GLU A 516 6.25 23.60 1.06
C GLU A 516 7.63 23.00 1.32
N GLN A 517 8.13 23.22 2.53
CA GLN A 517 9.42 22.70 2.97
C GLN A 517 9.27 22.04 4.33
N SER A 518 9.97 20.92 4.51
CA SER A 518 9.94 20.17 5.77
C SER A 518 11.31 19.72 6.23
N ILE A 519 11.43 19.54 7.54
CA ILE A 519 12.53 18.82 8.18
C ILE A 519 11.94 17.54 8.76
N ASN A 520 12.59 16.42 8.48
CA ASN A 520 12.13 15.10 8.88
C ASN A 520 13.23 14.35 9.64
N ALA A 521 12.85 13.62 10.67
CA ALA A 521 13.72 12.67 11.36
C ALA A 521 12.96 11.42 11.76
N ASN A 522 13.61 10.26 11.68
CA ASN A 522 13.06 9.03 12.22
C ASN A 522 14.12 8.14 12.86
N LEU A 523 13.69 7.38 13.87
CA LEU A 523 14.48 6.38 14.57
C LEU A 523 13.77 5.03 14.42
N ASN A 524 14.42 4.07 13.77
CA ASN A 524 13.90 2.75 13.52
C ASN A 524 14.67 1.70 14.34
N TYR A 525 13.94 0.79 14.96
CA TYR A 525 14.45 -0.34 15.73
C TYR A 525 13.87 -1.64 15.21
N ILE A 526 14.72 -2.63 14.94
CA ILE A 526 14.34 -3.99 14.56
C ILE A 526 14.87 -4.97 15.58
N GLN A 527 14.00 -5.87 16.05
CA GLN A 527 14.35 -7.00 16.90
C GLN A 527 13.76 -8.29 16.34
N LYS A 528 14.60 -9.32 16.22
CA LYS A 528 14.20 -10.69 15.87
C LYS A 528 14.38 -11.59 17.08
N ILE A 529 13.41 -12.44 17.36
CA ILE A 529 13.42 -13.37 18.45
C ILE A 529 13.07 -14.75 17.89
N ASN A 530 14.00 -15.69 18.00
CA ASN A 530 13.79 -17.09 17.63
C ASN A 530 13.70 -17.92 18.90
N PHE A 531 12.58 -18.59 19.09
CA PHE A 531 12.37 -19.49 20.24
C PHE A 531 12.75 -20.92 19.86
N THR A 532 13.16 -21.70 20.86
CA THR A 532 13.57 -23.09 20.68
C THR A 532 12.45 -24.01 20.18
N ASN A 533 11.17 -23.64 20.42
CA ASN A 533 10.01 -24.35 19.90
C ASN A 533 9.71 -24.04 18.41
N GLY A 534 10.55 -23.25 17.73
CA GLY A 534 10.38 -22.85 16.34
C GLY A 534 9.46 -21.64 16.11
N THR A 535 9.01 -20.98 17.19
CA THR A 535 8.27 -19.71 17.05
C THR A 535 9.25 -18.58 16.72
N PHE A 536 8.88 -17.76 15.74
CA PHE A 536 9.59 -16.54 15.37
C PHE A 536 8.75 -15.30 15.71
N ILE A 537 9.39 -14.28 16.27
CA ILE A 537 8.81 -12.96 16.47
C ILE A 537 9.76 -11.91 15.89
N GLY A 538 9.25 -11.12 14.94
CA GLY A 538 9.89 -9.92 14.40
C GLY A 538 9.17 -8.69 14.92
N ILE A 539 9.91 -7.74 15.45
CA ILE A 539 9.38 -6.43 15.90
C ILE A 539 10.13 -5.35 15.13
N GLU A 540 9.39 -4.45 14.52
CA GLU A 540 9.94 -3.25 13.91
C GLU A 540 9.18 -2.03 14.41
N THR A 541 9.88 -1.10 15.06
CA THR A 541 9.32 0.13 15.63
C THR A 541 10.01 1.33 15.03
N THR A 542 9.24 2.32 14.59
CA THR A 542 9.75 3.58 14.06
C THR A 542 9.10 4.75 14.79
N ALA A 543 9.90 5.56 15.46
CA ALA A 543 9.49 6.90 15.90
C ALA A 543 9.82 7.91 14.80
N PHE A 544 8.88 8.79 14.47
CA PHE A 544 9.02 9.76 13.39
C PHE A 544 8.61 11.17 13.83
N TYR A 545 9.23 12.15 13.19
CA TYR A 545 8.95 13.57 13.36
C TYR A 545 9.12 14.29 12.04
N THR A 546 8.12 15.05 11.64
CA THR A 546 8.14 15.93 10.47
C THR A 546 7.62 17.30 10.85
N ARG A 547 8.36 18.36 10.52
CA ARG A 547 7.94 19.75 10.72
C ARG A 547 7.98 20.51 9.41
N PHE A 548 6.86 21.12 9.07
CA PHE A 548 6.74 22.05 7.94
C PHE A 548 6.85 23.49 8.43
N SER A 549 7.52 24.33 7.67
CA SER A 549 7.64 25.76 7.94
C SER A 549 6.58 26.61 7.22
N ASN A 550 6.02 26.09 6.14
CA ASN A 550 5.10 26.81 5.24
C ASN A 550 4.12 25.86 4.55
N LYS A 551 3.53 24.93 5.32
CA LYS A 551 2.49 24.02 4.80
C LYS A 551 1.35 24.83 4.19
N ILE A 552 0.79 24.36 3.08
CA ILE A 552 -0.44 24.90 2.53
C ILE A 552 -1.59 24.23 3.26
N ILE A 553 -2.51 25.04 3.77
CA ILE A 553 -3.69 24.61 4.50
C ILE A 553 -4.94 25.09 3.79
N SER A 554 -6.00 24.29 3.88
CA SER A 554 -7.34 24.62 3.44
C SER A 554 -8.20 25.03 4.63
N ASP A 555 -8.77 26.22 4.58
CA ASP A 555 -9.73 26.73 5.56
C ASP A 555 -11.16 26.50 5.04
N TYR A 556 -11.87 25.63 5.75
CA TYR A 556 -13.27 25.26 5.51
C TYR A 556 -14.25 25.97 6.48
N GLU A 557 -13.72 26.66 7.48
CA GLU A 557 -14.50 27.14 8.64
C GLU A 557 -14.78 28.65 8.55
N THR A 558 -13.93 29.45 7.90
CA THR A 558 -14.08 30.90 7.81
C THR A 558 -15.30 31.30 6.95
N ASP A 559 -15.56 30.60 5.85
CA ASP A 559 -16.71 30.84 4.97
C ASP A 559 -17.26 29.49 4.49
N PRO A 560 -18.52 29.14 4.85
CA PRO A 560 -19.09 27.84 4.50
C PRO A 560 -19.25 27.61 2.99
N ASN A 561 -19.22 28.67 2.18
CA ASN A 561 -19.32 28.59 0.72
C ASN A 561 -17.97 28.56 0.02
N LYS A 562 -16.85 28.61 0.78
CA LYS A 562 -15.50 28.70 0.23
C LYS A 562 -14.56 27.66 0.82
N ILE A 563 -13.55 27.33 0.03
CA ILE A 563 -12.35 26.67 0.49
C ILE A 563 -11.19 27.64 0.25
N ILE A 564 -10.59 28.16 1.33
CA ILE A 564 -9.57 29.20 1.22
C ILE A 564 -8.19 28.55 1.45
N TYR A 565 -7.33 28.64 0.44
CA TYR A 565 -5.96 28.11 0.51
C TYR A 565 -4.95 29.20 0.75
N ASP A 566 -4.05 28.96 1.71
CA ASP A 566 -2.90 29.83 1.98
C ASP A 566 -1.74 29.02 2.58
N ASN A 567 -0.51 29.54 2.51
CA ASN A 567 0.57 29.00 3.31
C ASN A 567 0.35 29.35 4.79
N ILE A 568 0.54 28.38 5.68
CA ILE A 568 0.37 28.56 7.13
C ILE A 568 1.26 29.69 7.66
N ASN A 569 0.68 30.58 8.42
CA ASN A 569 1.44 31.60 9.18
C ASN A 569 1.88 31.02 10.53
N GLY A 570 2.84 30.09 10.47
CA GLY A 570 3.27 29.31 11.62
C GLY A 570 4.03 28.06 11.23
N TYR A 571 3.61 26.91 11.70
CA TYR A 571 4.21 25.62 11.34
C TYR A 571 3.22 24.47 11.49
N ALA A 572 3.47 23.37 10.77
CA ALA A 572 2.75 22.12 10.98
C ALA A 572 3.70 21.01 11.45
N ILE A 573 3.19 20.12 12.31
CA ILE A 573 3.95 18.97 12.82
C ILE A 573 3.15 17.69 12.57
N SER A 574 3.86 16.64 12.13
CA SER A 574 3.41 15.26 12.21
C SER A 574 4.46 14.46 12.98
N GLN A 575 4.07 13.82 14.08
CA GLN A 575 4.96 13.00 14.91
C GLN A 575 4.22 11.78 15.45
N GLY A 576 4.98 10.74 15.77
CA GLY A 576 4.36 9.52 16.28
C GLY A 576 5.29 8.34 16.40
N ILE A 577 4.69 7.20 16.75
CA ILE A 577 5.36 5.89 16.83
C ILE A 577 4.52 4.87 16.09
N SER A 578 5.15 4.15 15.17
CA SER A 578 4.58 3.03 14.42
C SER A 578 5.32 1.74 14.78
N THR A 579 4.60 0.69 15.12
CA THR A 579 5.16 -0.63 15.45
C THR A 579 4.49 -1.70 14.62
N ASN A 580 5.30 -2.57 14.01
CA ASN A 580 4.86 -3.79 13.34
C ASN A 580 5.40 -5.01 14.10
N VAL A 581 4.58 -6.03 14.27
CA VAL A 581 4.92 -7.29 14.91
C VAL A 581 4.51 -8.45 14.02
N ASP A 582 5.49 -9.23 13.59
CA ASP A 582 5.30 -10.47 12.82
C ASP A 582 5.53 -11.68 13.72
N VAL A 583 4.54 -12.55 13.84
CA VAL A 583 4.65 -13.79 14.60
C VAL A 583 4.37 -14.97 13.70
N ASN A 584 5.29 -15.91 13.66
CA ASN A 584 5.13 -17.18 12.94
C ASN A 584 5.24 -18.35 13.92
N PHE A 585 4.16 -19.10 14.04
CA PHE A 585 4.13 -20.30 14.87
C PHE A 585 4.37 -21.57 14.05
N PRO A 586 5.02 -22.60 14.60
CA PRO A 586 5.21 -23.88 13.91
C PRO A 586 3.91 -24.59 13.54
N THR A 587 2.80 -24.23 14.19
CA THR A 587 1.46 -24.78 13.94
C THR A 587 0.82 -24.28 12.64
N GLY A 588 1.49 -23.41 11.88
CA GLY A 588 0.94 -22.78 10.67
C GLY A 588 0.15 -21.50 10.93
N LEU A 589 0.03 -21.06 12.19
CA LEU A 589 -0.55 -19.76 12.53
C LEU A 589 0.48 -18.64 12.27
N LYS A 590 0.07 -17.61 11.55
CA LYS A 590 0.87 -16.40 11.27
C LYS A 590 0.09 -15.17 11.64
N LEU A 591 0.73 -14.24 12.34
CA LEU A 591 0.16 -12.95 12.73
C LEU A 591 1.03 -11.83 12.16
N ILE A 592 0.42 -10.84 11.55
CA ILE A 592 1.03 -9.55 11.21
C ILE A 592 0.16 -8.50 11.91
N LEU A 593 0.72 -7.82 12.89
CA LEU A 593 0.03 -6.82 13.69
C LEU A 593 0.74 -5.49 13.54
N GLY A 594 -0.01 -4.42 13.37
CA GLY A 594 0.51 -3.07 13.27
C GLY A 594 -0.26 -2.11 14.17
N ALA A 595 0.42 -1.15 14.79
CA ALA A 595 -0.21 -0.07 15.51
C ALA A 595 0.60 1.22 15.34
N THR A 596 -0.10 2.35 15.15
CA THR A 596 0.51 3.66 15.00
C THR A 596 -0.24 4.67 15.88
N VAL A 597 0.52 5.41 16.69
CA VAL A 597 0.03 6.57 17.45
C VAL A 597 0.55 7.82 16.78
N LEU A 598 -0.34 8.78 16.53
CA LEU A 598 -0.08 10.00 15.76
C LEU A 598 -0.44 11.25 16.59
N ASP A 599 0.39 12.30 16.47
CA ASP A 599 0.08 13.65 16.91
C ASP A 599 0.38 14.62 15.76
N ASN A 600 -0.68 14.96 15.00
CA ASN A 600 -0.61 15.91 13.90
C ASN A 600 -1.31 17.21 14.28
N LYS A 601 -0.64 18.33 14.02
CA LYS A 601 -1.17 19.65 14.32
C LYS A 601 -0.65 20.74 13.40
N ASN A 602 -1.50 21.67 13.10
CA ASN A 602 -1.17 22.95 12.53
C ASN A 602 -1.13 23.96 13.67
N VAL A 603 -0.08 24.79 13.74
CA VAL A 603 0.08 25.83 14.75
C VAL A 603 0.17 27.16 14.05
N GLU A 604 -0.85 28.00 14.24
CA GLU A 604 -0.97 29.31 13.64
C GLU A 604 -1.33 30.36 14.71
N ASN A 605 -0.61 31.47 14.76
CA ASN A 605 -0.80 32.51 15.75
C ASN A 605 -0.83 32.00 17.22
N GLY A 606 -0.11 30.92 17.53
CA GLY A 606 -0.08 30.28 18.85
C GLY A 606 -1.27 29.34 19.13
N ILE A 607 -2.23 29.24 18.23
CA ILE A 607 -3.35 28.29 18.31
C ILE A 607 -2.92 26.98 17.63
N SER A 608 -3.19 25.87 18.30
CA SER A 608 -2.85 24.53 17.81
C SER A 608 -4.12 23.78 17.45
N GLU A 609 -4.24 23.40 16.19
CA GLU A 609 -5.39 22.65 15.68
C GLU A 609 -4.97 21.35 15.00
N ARG A 610 -5.85 20.35 15.07
CA ARG A 610 -5.67 19.12 14.34
C ARG A 610 -6.20 19.27 12.92
N PRO A 611 -5.45 18.77 11.89
CA PRO A 611 -5.99 18.69 10.54
C PRO A 611 -7.25 17.82 10.47
N PHE A 612 -8.14 18.16 9.54
CA PHE A 612 -9.30 17.32 9.22
C PHE A 612 -8.89 15.93 8.79
N LEU A 613 -9.78 14.97 8.97
CA LEU A 613 -9.65 13.60 8.51
C LEU A 613 -8.33 12.91 8.96
N THR A 614 -7.80 13.30 10.13
CA THR A 614 -6.56 12.73 10.68
C THR A 614 -6.85 12.06 12.03
N GLU A 615 -6.56 10.76 12.09
CA GLU A 615 -6.67 9.94 13.30
C GLU A 615 -5.50 10.17 14.27
N ASN A 616 -5.68 9.81 15.56
CA ASN A 616 -4.58 9.75 16.55
C ASN A 616 -4.02 8.36 16.70
N PHE A 617 -4.84 7.36 16.41
CA PHE A 617 -4.49 5.97 16.55
C PHE A 617 -5.07 5.16 15.39
N THR A 618 -4.24 4.30 14.85
CA THR A 618 -4.66 3.25 13.91
C THR A 618 -3.99 1.94 14.28
N ALA A 619 -4.70 0.84 14.07
CA ALA A 619 -4.10 -0.47 14.13
C ALA A 619 -4.60 -1.33 12.97
N THR A 620 -3.75 -2.26 12.55
CA THR A 620 -4.04 -3.23 11.48
C THR A 620 -3.66 -4.62 11.93
N TRP A 621 -4.34 -5.63 11.41
CA TRP A 621 -3.98 -7.02 11.65
C TRP A 621 -4.24 -7.88 10.43
N SER A 622 -3.44 -8.94 10.33
CA SER A 622 -3.61 -10.03 9.38
C SER A 622 -3.25 -11.33 10.08
N ILE A 623 -4.25 -12.16 10.32
CA ILE A 623 -4.13 -13.45 10.99
C ILE A 623 -4.40 -14.53 9.96
N SER A 624 -3.43 -15.41 9.74
CA SER A 624 -3.52 -16.49 8.77
C SER A 624 -3.32 -17.83 9.45
N TYR A 625 -4.21 -18.80 9.20
CA TYR A 625 -4.08 -20.15 9.71
C TYR A 625 -4.28 -21.17 8.58
N LYS A 626 -3.28 -22.01 8.37
CA LYS A 626 -3.32 -23.05 7.34
C LYS A 626 -3.69 -24.40 7.97
N ILE A 627 -4.82 -24.97 7.51
CA ILE A 627 -5.26 -26.31 7.86
C ILE A 627 -4.72 -27.26 6.79
N GLU A 628 -3.52 -27.81 7.03
CA GLU A 628 -2.80 -28.61 6.03
C GLU A 628 -3.60 -29.83 5.55
N SER A 629 -4.34 -30.52 6.43
CA SER A 629 -5.14 -31.70 6.09
C SER A 629 -6.27 -31.42 5.08
N LEU A 630 -6.73 -30.18 5.04
CA LEU A 630 -7.83 -29.74 4.16
C LEU A 630 -7.31 -28.91 2.97
N ASN A 631 -6.01 -28.60 2.88
CA ASN A 631 -5.44 -27.62 1.97
C ASN A 631 -6.19 -26.27 2.01
N LEU A 632 -6.65 -25.90 3.20
CA LEU A 632 -7.46 -24.72 3.44
C LEU A 632 -6.65 -23.66 4.20
N LEU A 633 -6.57 -22.45 3.68
CA LEU A 633 -6.02 -21.28 4.34
C LEU A 633 -7.16 -20.37 4.77
N MET A 634 -7.17 -19.97 6.03
CA MET A 634 -8.07 -18.96 6.58
C MET A 634 -7.26 -17.70 6.84
N ASP A 635 -7.72 -16.56 6.31
CA ASP A 635 -7.17 -15.24 6.52
C ASP A 635 -8.22 -14.33 7.16
N TYR A 636 -7.89 -13.72 8.29
CA TYR A 636 -8.68 -12.68 8.94
C TYR A 636 -7.87 -11.39 8.96
N THR A 637 -8.38 -10.36 8.28
CA THR A 637 -7.72 -9.06 8.16
C THR A 637 -8.61 -7.96 8.67
N GLY A 638 -8.00 -6.89 9.16
CA GLY A 638 -8.78 -5.73 9.58
C GLY A 638 -7.92 -4.55 9.97
N ASN A 639 -8.63 -3.45 10.21
CA ASN A 639 -8.08 -2.19 10.72
C ASN A 639 -9.03 -1.57 11.75
N VAL A 640 -8.52 -0.63 12.51
CA VAL A 640 -9.30 0.23 13.41
C VAL A 640 -8.73 1.63 13.40
N TYR A 641 -9.61 2.63 13.43
CA TYR A 641 -9.27 4.05 13.45
C TYR A 641 -9.93 4.75 14.62
N SER A 642 -9.17 5.65 15.27
CA SER A 642 -9.71 6.56 16.29
C SER A 642 -10.50 7.71 15.66
N PRO A 643 -11.31 8.46 16.46
CA PRO A 643 -12.05 9.61 15.96
C PRO A 643 -11.17 10.65 15.28
N MET A 644 -11.67 11.19 14.16
CA MET A 644 -11.05 12.23 13.34
C MET A 644 -11.92 13.49 13.37
N LYS A 645 -11.31 14.69 13.29
CA LYS A 645 -12.05 15.95 13.08
C LYS A 645 -12.66 15.92 11.68
N LEU A 646 -13.93 16.31 11.56
CA LEU A 646 -14.69 16.31 10.31
C LEU A 646 -15.07 17.75 9.94
N PRO A 647 -15.11 18.10 8.64
CA PRO A 647 -15.54 19.43 8.22
C PRO A 647 -17.04 19.60 8.44
N LEU A 648 -17.45 20.68 9.08
CA LEU A 648 -18.84 21.09 9.20
C LEU A 648 -19.07 22.34 8.36
N LEU A 649 -20.28 22.48 7.79
CA LEU A 649 -20.65 23.61 6.94
C LEU A 649 -21.00 24.86 7.71
N SER A 650 -21.56 24.72 8.92
CA SER A 650 -21.96 25.84 9.76
C SER A 650 -22.02 25.45 11.24
N GLU A 651 -22.23 26.43 12.13
CA GLU A 651 -22.49 26.18 13.55
C GLU A 651 -23.80 25.43 13.81
N TYR A 652 -24.72 25.43 12.84
CA TYR A 652 -26.01 24.72 12.90
C TYR A 652 -25.97 23.35 12.26
N ASP A 653 -24.84 22.92 11.70
CA ASP A 653 -24.71 21.59 11.10
C ASP A 653 -24.96 20.49 12.16
N PRO A 654 -26.01 19.68 12.00
CA PRO A 654 -26.40 18.67 12.99
C PRO A 654 -25.47 17.46 13.03
N ARG A 655 -24.53 17.35 12.10
CA ARG A 655 -23.60 16.24 12.00
C ARG A 655 -22.55 16.32 13.11
N SER A 656 -21.97 15.18 13.47
CA SER A 656 -20.91 15.12 14.48
C SER A 656 -19.63 15.81 13.99
N PRO A 657 -18.98 16.65 14.82
CA PRO A 657 -17.67 17.23 14.47
C PRO A 657 -16.53 16.20 14.44
N LYS A 658 -16.79 14.97 14.84
CA LYS A 658 -15.81 13.88 14.85
C LYS A 658 -16.43 12.57 14.38
N SER A 659 -15.64 11.77 13.65
CA SER A 659 -16.00 10.39 13.36
C SER A 659 -16.08 9.55 14.65
N PRO A 660 -16.84 8.47 14.69
CA PRO A 660 -16.72 7.47 15.76
C PRO A 660 -15.39 6.69 15.64
N TRP A 661 -15.08 5.86 16.64
CA TRP A 661 -14.17 4.74 16.43
C TRP A 661 -14.82 3.78 15.44
N TYR A 662 -14.05 3.34 14.44
CA TYR A 662 -14.57 2.35 13.51
C TYR A 662 -13.51 1.35 13.07
N SER A 663 -13.98 0.21 12.60
CA SER A 663 -13.14 -0.91 12.18
C SER A 663 -13.75 -1.57 10.95
N ILE A 664 -12.91 -1.88 9.97
CA ILE A 664 -13.28 -2.70 8.80
C ILE A 664 -12.56 -4.03 8.92
N GLN A 665 -13.33 -5.11 8.95
CA GLN A 665 -12.82 -6.45 9.16
C GLN A 665 -13.28 -7.39 8.05
N ASN A 666 -12.40 -8.27 7.61
CA ASN A 666 -12.65 -9.19 6.51
C ASN A 666 -12.17 -10.60 6.86
N ILE A 667 -12.86 -11.60 6.34
CA ILE A 667 -12.45 -13.00 6.45
C ILE A 667 -12.46 -13.66 5.07
N GLN A 668 -11.42 -14.45 4.80
CA GLN A 668 -11.29 -15.22 3.56
C GLN A 668 -10.90 -16.66 3.87
N PHE A 669 -11.45 -17.57 3.09
CA PHE A 669 -11.06 -18.97 3.04
C PHE A 669 -10.54 -19.26 1.64
N THR A 670 -9.34 -19.84 1.54
CA THR A 670 -8.71 -20.21 0.27
C THR A 670 -8.41 -21.70 0.25
N TYR A 671 -8.99 -22.41 -0.70
CA TYR A 671 -8.72 -23.82 -0.96
C TYR A 671 -7.68 -23.94 -2.09
N SER A 672 -6.60 -24.66 -1.83
CA SER A 672 -5.46 -24.87 -2.75
C SER A 672 -5.12 -26.35 -2.95
N GLY A 673 -6.13 -27.25 -2.91
CA GLY A 673 -5.94 -28.69 -3.07
C GLY A 673 -5.71 -29.13 -4.51
N TRP A 674 -5.99 -28.32 -5.51
CA TRP A 674 -5.75 -28.61 -6.92
C TRP A 674 -4.43 -27.99 -7.40
N LYS A 675 -3.82 -28.68 -8.36
CA LYS A 675 -2.59 -28.16 -8.96
C LYS A 675 -2.89 -26.87 -9.74
N ASP A 676 -2.08 -25.84 -9.51
CA ASP A 676 -2.13 -24.56 -10.23
C ASP A 676 -3.45 -23.79 -10.11
N PHE A 677 -4.39 -24.22 -9.25
CA PHE A 677 -5.72 -23.64 -9.11
C PHE A 677 -6.11 -23.43 -7.66
N GLU A 678 -6.62 -22.23 -7.35
CA GLU A 678 -7.12 -21.85 -6.03
C GLU A 678 -8.58 -21.35 -6.16
N ILE A 679 -9.44 -21.76 -5.23
CA ILE A 679 -10.76 -21.18 -5.02
C ILE A 679 -10.72 -20.39 -3.71
N TYR A 680 -11.29 -19.21 -3.70
CA TYR A 680 -11.41 -18.44 -2.48
C TYR A 680 -12.78 -17.79 -2.35
N ALA A 681 -13.25 -17.66 -1.11
CA ALA A 681 -14.49 -17.01 -0.77
C ALA A 681 -14.39 -16.37 0.62
N GLY A 682 -15.22 -15.39 0.88
CA GLY A 682 -15.19 -14.72 2.15
C GLY A 682 -16.25 -13.65 2.32
N ILE A 683 -16.07 -12.85 3.37
CA ILE A 683 -16.95 -11.74 3.71
C ILE A 683 -16.08 -10.51 3.98
N LYS A 684 -16.45 -9.40 3.36
CA LYS A 684 -15.87 -8.07 3.61
C LYS A 684 -16.79 -7.26 4.52
N ASN A 685 -16.17 -6.41 5.33
CA ASN A 685 -16.83 -5.54 6.30
C ASN A 685 -17.77 -6.31 7.23
N LEU A 686 -17.20 -7.28 7.98
CA LEU A 686 -17.94 -8.16 8.91
C LEU A 686 -18.78 -7.40 9.93
N LEU A 687 -18.33 -6.20 10.36
CA LEU A 687 -19.07 -5.36 11.31
C LEU A 687 -20.16 -4.54 10.65
N ASN A 688 -20.30 -4.62 9.34
CA ASN A 688 -21.28 -3.86 8.55
C ASN A 688 -21.22 -2.35 8.82
N PHE A 689 -20.04 -1.81 9.11
CA PHE A 689 -19.86 -0.40 9.39
C PHE A 689 -19.89 0.44 8.10
N THR A 690 -20.64 1.53 8.12
CA THR A 690 -20.55 2.61 7.12
C THR A 690 -20.65 3.97 7.82
N PRO A 691 -20.01 5.02 7.29
CA PRO A 691 -20.13 6.38 7.82
C PRO A 691 -21.57 6.86 7.92
N LYS A 692 -22.41 6.54 6.95
CA LYS A 692 -23.81 6.92 6.86
C LYS A 692 -24.69 6.38 8.02
N GLN A 693 -24.33 5.25 8.65
CA GLN A 693 -25.09 4.70 9.77
C GLN A 693 -25.08 5.59 11.02
N ASN A 694 -24.08 6.44 11.18
CA ASN A 694 -23.92 7.28 12.36
C ASN A 694 -24.45 8.69 12.15
N ASN A 695 -24.35 9.22 10.93
CA ASN A 695 -24.79 10.57 10.58
C ASN A 695 -25.15 10.65 9.11
N PRO A 696 -26.10 11.49 8.70
CA PRO A 696 -26.33 11.79 7.31
C PRO A 696 -25.04 12.22 6.64
N PHE A 697 -24.71 11.55 5.57
CA PHE A 697 -23.45 11.71 4.85
C PHE A 697 -23.54 12.91 3.90
N LEU A 698 -24.60 12.93 3.13
CA LEU A 698 -24.95 14.05 2.29
C LEU A 698 -26.02 14.85 3.02
N ILE A 699 -25.70 16.10 3.32
CA ILE A 699 -26.68 17.06 3.73
C ILE A 699 -26.84 18.03 2.60
N SER A 700 -28.02 18.01 2.03
CA SER A 700 -28.60 19.16 1.40
C SER A 700 -29.98 19.32 1.99
N ARG A 701 -30.53 20.45 1.84
CA ARG A 701 -31.90 20.76 2.24
C ARG A 701 -32.91 19.69 1.76
N THR A 702 -32.68 19.10 0.62
CA THR A 702 -33.59 18.21 -0.07
C THR A 702 -32.91 16.95 -0.64
N ASN A 703 -31.69 16.69 -0.33
CA ASN A 703 -30.86 15.73 -1.07
C ASN A 703 -30.87 16.02 -2.60
N ASP A 704 -31.10 17.26 -2.97
CA ASP A 704 -31.15 17.74 -4.33
C ASP A 704 -30.21 18.93 -4.50
N PRO A 705 -28.98 18.69 -5.06
CA PRO A 705 -28.00 19.76 -5.33
C PRO A 705 -28.53 20.85 -6.26
N PHE A 706 -29.61 20.58 -6.99
CA PHE A 706 -30.25 21.54 -7.89
C PHE A 706 -31.43 22.28 -7.28
N ASP A 707 -31.65 22.18 -5.94
CA ASP A 707 -32.71 22.94 -5.27
C ASP A 707 -32.52 24.44 -5.47
N LYS A 708 -33.41 25.03 -6.26
CA LYS A 708 -33.41 26.45 -6.60
C LYS A 708 -34.08 27.32 -5.54
N ASN A 709 -34.65 26.73 -4.48
CA ASN A 709 -35.33 27.45 -3.40
C ASN A 709 -34.39 27.81 -2.25
N VAL A 710 -33.07 27.57 -2.39
CA VAL A 710 -32.08 28.00 -1.40
C VAL A 710 -32.05 29.54 -1.39
N GLN A 711 -32.34 30.13 -0.23
CA GLN A 711 -32.28 31.56 -0.04
C GLN A 711 -30.84 31.98 0.30
N ILE A 712 -30.25 32.82 -0.55
CA ILE A 712 -28.93 33.41 -0.30
C ILE A 712 -29.10 34.78 0.35
N SER A 713 -28.36 35.06 1.40
CA SER A 713 -28.38 36.32 2.13
C SER A 713 -27.78 37.47 1.31
N ASP A 714 -28.42 38.62 1.35
CA ASP A 714 -27.91 39.89 0.86
C ASP A 714 -27.09 40.66 1.93
N GLY A 715 -26.86 40.04 3.10
CA GLY A 715 -26.21 40.65 4.27
C GLY A 715 -27.20 41.33 5.25
N THR A 716 -28.48 41.34 4.93
CA THR A 716 -29.54 41.88 5.81
C THR A 716 -30.55 40.80 6.22
N SER A 717 -30.52 39.65 5.57
CA SER A 717 -31.44 38.54 5.84
C SER A 717 -31.25 37.99 7.26
N VAL A 718 -32.37 37.77 7.96
CA VAL A 718 -32.38 37.19 9.32
C VAL A 718 -32.90 35.77 9.25
N GLY A 719 -32.14 34.80 9.71
CA GLY A 719 -32.53 33.40 9.76
C GLY A 719 -33.51 33.09 10.89
N ILE A 720 -34.07 31.86 10.89
CA ILE A 720 -35.02 31.41 11.94
C ILE A 720 -34.40 31.40 13.35
N HIS A 721 -33.07 31.34 13.45
CA HIS A 721 -32.33 31.42 14.72
C HIS A 721 -32.11 32.87 15.19
N GLY A 722 -32.68 33.86 14.48
CA GLY A 722 -32.67 35.27 14.87
C GLY A 722 -31.33 35.98 14.65
N LYS A 723 -30.42 35.41 13.91
CA LYS A 723 -29.14 36.03 13.54
C LYS A 723 -29.19 36.61 12.13
N VAL A 724 -28.49 37.73 11.94
CA VAL A 724 -28.27 38.26 10.58
C VAL A 724 -27.25 37.33 9.89
N VAL A 725 -27.65 36.80 8.75
CA VAL A 725 -26.81 35.92 7.95
C VAL A 725 -25.89 36.77 7.06
N PRO A 726 -24.57 36.55 7.04
CA PRO A 726 -23.65 37.30 6.20
C PRO A 726 -24.01 37.22 4.72
N GLN A 727 -23.66 38.26 3.96
CA GLN A 727 -23.92 38.31 2.53
C GLN A 727 -23.27 37.13 1.80
N GLY A 728 -24.02 36.49 0.91
CA GLY A 728 -23.59 35.33 0.12
C GLY A 728 -23.74 33.99 0.84
N GLN A 729 -24.10 33.96 2.13
CA GLN A 729 -24.36 32.72 2.86
C GLN A 729 -25.81 32.28 2.74
N VAL A 730 -26.06 30.98 2.95
CA VAL A 730 -27.40 30.40 2.91
C VAL A 730 -28.16 30.80 4.18
N VAL A 731 -29.34 31.33 4.01
CA VAL A 731 -30.24 31.71 5.11
C VAL A 731 -30.91 30.46 5.68
N ASP A 732 -30.83 30.26 6.99
CA ASP A 732 -31.59 29.27 7.69
C ASP A 732 -33.08 29.63 7.69
N THR A 733 -33.88 28.73 7.11
CA THR A 733 -35.33 28.89 6.93
C THR A 733 -36.08 27.72 7.56
N PRO A 734 -37.38 27.76 7.77
CA PRO A 734 -38.16 26.62 8.26
C PRO A 734 -37.97 25.34 7.42
N ASP A 735 -37.74 25.48 6.10
CA ASP A 735 -37.52 24.35 5.21
C ASP A 735 -36.05 23.91 5.16
N ASN A 736 -35.12 24.79 5.55
CA ASN A 736 -33.67 24.51 5.67
C ASN A 736 -33.18 25.05 7.00
N PRO A 737 -33.52 24.42 8.13
CA PRO A 737 -33.27 24.98 9.47
C PRO A 737 -31.80 25.08 9.84
N TYR A 738 -30.97 24.45 9.09
CA TYR A 738 -29.51 24.43 9.33
C TYR A 738 -28.74 25.36 8.37
N GLY A 739 -29.41 26.04 7.44
CA GLY A 739 -28.77 26.93 6.45
C GLY A 739 -27.70 26.22 5.63
N LEU A 740 -27.91 24.97 5.22
CA LEU A 740 -26.93 24.12 4.55
C LEU A 740 -27.16 24.04 3.04
N THR A 741 -26.06 23.87 2.31
CA THR A 741 -26.04 23.48 0.90
C THR A 741 -25.59 22.03 0.77
N PHE A 742 -25.63 21.50 -0.46
CA PHE A 742 -25.09 20.18 -0.78
C PHE A 742 -23.61 20.10 -0.51
N ASP A 743 -23.15 19.06 0.18
CA ASP A 743 -21.77 18.85 0.57
C ASP A 743 -21.35 17.39 0.41
N THR A 744 -20.29 17.15 -0.35
CA THR A 744 -19.70 15.83 -0.61
C THR A 744 -18.42 15.57 0.18
N THR A 745 -17.97 16.55 0.98
CA THR A 745 -16.66 16.49 1.66
C THR A 745 -16.68 15.85 3.05
N TYR A 746 -17.86 15.69 3.63
CA TYR A 746 -18.02 15.02 4.93
C TYR A 746 -17.92 13.49 4.78
N VAL A 747 -16.72 12.98 4.54
CA VAL A 747 -16.47 11.56 4.30
C VAL A 747 -15.20 11.10 5.00
N TYR A 748 -15.23 9.95 5.70
CA TYR A 748 -14.09 9.42 6.42
C TYR A 748 -13.87 7.91 6.22
N GLY A 749 -14.75 7.25 5.49
CA GLY A 749 -14.66 5.83 5.19
C GLY A 749 -15.58 5.43 4.04
N GLN A 750 -15.45 4.22 3.56
CA GLN A 750 -16.25 3.69 2.46
C GLN A 750 -17.68 3.37 2.91
N ASN A 751 -18.67 3.65 2.06
CA ASN A 751 -20.09 3.36 2.31
C ASN A 751 -20.51 1.93 1.93
N GLN A 752 -19.57 1.07 1.62
CA GLN A 752 -19.85 -0.32 1.27
C GLN A 752 -20.19 -1.14 2.51
N THR A 753 -21.43 -1.60 2.62
CA THR A 753 -21.90 -2.47 3.70
C THR A 753 -21.26 -3.87 3.64
N ILE A 754 -21.64 -4.76 4.56
CA ILE A 754 -21.22 -6.16 4.54
C ILE A 754 -21.52 -6.81 3.19
N ARG A 755 -20.56 -7.53 2.62
CA ARG A 755 -20.71 -8.22 1.34
C ARG A 755 -19.91 -9.51 1.28
N GLY A 756 -20.53 -10.56 0.75
CA GLY A 756 -19.85 -11.79 0.39
C GLY A 756 -19.04 -11.61 -0.90
N PHE A 757 -17.98 -12.40 -1.05
CA PHE A 757 -17.23 -12.50 -2.29
C PHE A 757 -16.82 -13.93 -2.58
N PHE A 758 -16.61 -14.21 -3.87
CA PHE A 758 -16.12 -15.48 -4.37
C PHE A 758 -15.13 -15.22 -5.50
N GLY A 759 -14.07 -16.02 -5.58
CA GLY A 759 -13.08 -15.87 -6.65
C GLY A 759 -12.31 -17.14 -6.96
N LEU A 760 -11.64 -17.09 -8.11
CA LEU A 760 -10.87 -18.18 -8.71
C LEU A 760 -9.50 -17.67 -9.13
N ARG A 761 -8.43 -18.42 -8.82
CA ARG A 761 -7.07 -18.12 -9.29
C ARG A 761 -6.50 -19.32 -10.02
N TYR A 762 -5.90 -19.07 -11.17
CA TYR A 762 -5.16 -20.05 -11.93
C TYR A 762 -3.77 -19.53 -12.24
N THR A 763 -2.74 -20.36 -12.04
CA THR A 763 -1.34 -19.96 -12.26
C THR A 763 -0.57 -21.11 -12.91
N LEU A 764 -0.27 -20.98 -14.20
CA LEU A 764 0.58 -21.90 -14.95
C LEU A 764 2.03 -21.38 -14.94
N ARG A 765 2.95 -22.17 -14.38
CA ARG A 765 4.40 -21.84 -14.29
C ARG A 765 5.23 -22.43 -15.39
#